data_8d6488f940d285791b4192b51ea8557d
#
_entry.id   8d6488f940d285791b4192b51ea8557d
#
_cell.length_a   1.000
_cell.length_b   1.000
_cell.length_c   1.000
_cell.angle_alpha   90.00
_cell.angle_beta   90.00
_cell.angle_gamma   90.00
#
_symmetry.space_group_name_H-M   'P 1'
#
loop_
_entity.id
_entity.type
_entity.pdbx_description
1 polymer ?
#
loop_
_entity_poly.entity_id
_entity_poly.type
_entity_poly.pdbx_seq_one_letter_code
_entity_poly.pdbx_strand_id
1 'polypeptide(L)'
;MKQLMQTDILKTSGDETRKEKTGMTKQTGRLTLPTDADIVEETIRLKNLLGADALRDCDGTEMPDALLNEPVKKYATYYTTRKDNAWAEQNPEEIQQEYLISNRVTARSEKLCIRLMEGFHTQQLKVNTLDDPKRWWEVIDRTTGEVVSVDDWEFKKEREEVEIKTIPYHEYTVSFLAFLIWDPVHMYNFITNDWKDTPHQLTYDVRQPKTQKYVKEKLKRWCEENPQIDVVRFTTFFHQFTLTFDDKKREKFVEWFGYSASVSPYILEKFEKWAGYKFRPEFIVDQGYHNSMFRVPSREFKDFIEFQQQEVCALAKELVDIVHSYGKEAMMFLGDHWIGTEPYGKYFAEIGLDAVVGSVGSGVTLRMISDIKGVKYTEGRLLPYFFPDVFGEGGDPIGEAKDNWMKARRAILRSPLDRIGYGGYLKLASEWPGFIEEIQSVVGEFRQIHENMNGTKSYVAPFKVAVLNCWGGLRKWMSNQVHHAIWHRETYSAEGVLECLSGMPFDVEFISFDDVKKGIPKDIRVIINVGDAYTSFSGAENWIDEAVVTTLRQFVDEGGGFIGVGEPTAYQHQGRFFQLADVLGVDREMGFSLSTDKYNEKNPQHFILEDIEGDIDFGEGTTRIYAQGDHYQILAMDGEYSQLVVNQYGKGHGVYFAGLPYSPQNCRILLRAIYYAAGMEQEMKRYYVTNVDTEVTVFQKMQKIAVINNSGKECQTDLYINGDFIVRLTLEPGEMRWLNETM
;
A
#
# COMPACT_ATOMS: atom_id res chain seq x y z
N MET A 1 -45.34 -15.19 8.14
CA MET A 1 -44.28 -15.86 7.39
C MET A 1 -43.28 -16.50 8.34
N LYS A 2 -43.75 -17.50 9.10
CA LYS A 2 -42.96 -18.22 10.11
C LYS A 2 -43.06 -19.72 9.79
N GLN A 3 -42.34 -20.17 8.76
CA GLN A 3 -42.09 -21.61 8.57
C GLN A 3 -41.17 -21.80 7.38
N LEU A 4 -40.16 -22.64 7.59
CA LEU A 4 -39.14 -23.14 6.64
C LEU A 4 -37.85 -22.33 6.55
N MET A 5 -37.11 -22.33 7.64
CA MET A 5 -35.66 -22.34 7.56
C MET A 5 -35.18 -23.77 7.87
N GLN A 6 -34.92 -24.55 6.83
CA GLN A 6 -34.04 -25.72 6.98
C GLN A 6 -32.62 -25.23 6.95
N THR A 7 -32.03 -25.13 8.11
CA THR A 7 -30.61 -24.82 8.29
C THR A 7 -29.76 -26.01 7.90
N ASP A 8 -29.30 -26.05 6.65
CA ASP A 8 -28.08 -26.83 6.36
C ASP A 8 -26.87 -26.04 6.90
N ILE A 9 -26.63 -26.21 8.19
CA ILE A 9 -25.46 -25.64 8.88
C ILE A 9 -24.24 -26.43 8.45
N LEU A 10 -23.51 -25.91 7.49
CA LEU A 10 -22.17 -26.40 7.20
C LEU A 10 -21.21 -25.88 8.29
N LYS A 11 -21.06 -26.67 9.37
CA LYS A 11 -20.08 -26.39 10.41
C LYS A 11 -18.66 -26.56 9.85
N THR A 12 -17.89 -25.48 9.84
CA THR A 12 -16.45 -25.58 9.86
C THR A 12 -15.97 -25.63 11.32
N SER A 13 -16.33 -26.70 12.04
CA SER A 13 -15.82 -26.91 13.38
C SER A 13 -14.52 -27.69 13.31
N GLY A 14 -13.47 -27.13 13.85
CA GLY A 14 -12.30 -27.93 14.21
C GLY A 14 -12.70 -29.04 15.19
N ASP A 15 -12.22 -30.24 14.91
CA ASP A 15 -11.95 -31.38 15.75
C ASP A 15 -12.92 -32.57 15.84
N GLU A 16 -14.23 -32.49 15.67
CA GLU A 16 -15.05 -33.72 15.79
C GLU A 16 -15.46 -34.40 14.48
N THR A 17 -15.25 -33.76 13.33
CA THR A 17 -15.57 -34.34 12.02
C THR A 17 -14.38 -34.95 11.27
N ARG A 18 -13.22 -35.05 11.92
CA ARG A 18 -11.97 -35.55 11.31
C ARG A 18 -11.95 -37.06 11.02
N LYS A 19 -12.91 -37.85 11.52
CA LYS A 19 -12.87 -39.32 11.37
C LYS A 19 -13.82 -39.94 10.34
N GLU A 20 -14.73 -39.16 9.71
CA GLU A 20 -15.67 -39.77 8.74
C GLU A 20 -15.86 -38.98 7.44
N LYS A 21 -14.78 -38.58 6.77
CA LYS A 21 -14.85 -38.10 5.38
C LYS A 21 -13.80 -38.76 4.48
N THR A 22 -13.85 -40.04 4.38
CA THR A 22 -13.25 -40.82 3.27
C THR A 22 -14.25 -40.79 2.11
N GLY A 23 -14.16 -39.76 1.24
CA GLY A 23 -15.01 -39.73 0.04
C GLY A 23 -15.20 -38.36 -0.63
N MET A 24 -14.76 -37.25 -0.04
CA MET A 24 -14.78 -35.97 -0.75
C MET A 24 -13.58 -35.87 -1.68
N THR A 25 -13.81 -35.62 -2.97
CA THR A 25 -12.79 -35.17 -3.92
C THR A 25 -12.06 -34.00 -3.32
N LYS A 26 -10.74 -34.15 -3.09
CA LYS A 26 -9.89 -33.11 -2.49
C LYS A 26 -9.94 -31.89 -3.40
N GLN A 27 -10.54 -30.79 -2.96
CA GLN A 27 -10.52 -29.55 -3.73
C GLN A 27 -9.07 -29.15 -3.97
N THR A 28 -8.74 -28.80 -5.21
CA THR A 28 -7.39 -28.41 -5.62
C THR A 28 -7.43 -27.05 -6.32
N GLY A 29 -6.26 -26.42 -6.46
CA GLY A 29 -6.11 -25.19 -7.21
C GLY A 29 -6.14 -23.93 -6.35
N ARG A 30 -5.95 -22.79 -7.02
CA ARG A 30 -5.90 -21.46 -6.45
C ARG A 30 -4.79 -21.24 -5.41
N LEU A 31 -3.78 -22.11 -5.40
CA LEU A 31 -2.65 -22.02 -4.48
C LEU A 31 -1.33 -22.16 -5.22
N THR A 32 -0.46 -21.17 -5.00
CA THR A 32 0.94 -21.19 -5.45
C THR A 32 1.84 -21.50 -4.26
N LEU A 33 2.66 -22.53 -4.37
CA LEU A 33 3.59 -22.97 -3.33
C LEU A 33 5.03 -22.59 -3.73
N PRO A 34 5.82 -21.94 -2.85
CA PRO A 34 7.25 -21.75 -3.08
C PRO A 34 7.97 -23.10 -3.04
N THR A 35 9.14 -23.19 -3.69
CA THR A 35 9.96 -24.40 -3.74
C THR A 35 11.36 -24.15 -3.21
N ASP A 36 11.95 -25.17 -2.59
CA ASP A 36 13.35 -25.21 -2.21
C ASP A 36 14.04 -26.42 -2.83
N ALA A 37 15.24 -26.22 -3.35
CA ALA A 37 15.96 -27.24 -4.10
C ALA A 37 16.39 -28.44 -3.26
N ASP A 38 16.56 -28.26 -1.95
CA ASP A 38 17.07 -29.28 -1.02
C ASP A 38 15.96 -30.12 -0.34
N ILE A 39 14.67 -29.80 -0.58
CA ILE A 39 13.52 -30.50 0.01
C ILE A 39 12.47 -30.94 -1.04
N VAL A 40 12.91 -31.49 -2.16
CA VAL A 40 12.05 -31.86 -3.29
C VAL A 40 10.90 -32.77 -2.91
N GLU A 41 11.17 -33.88 -2.18
CA GLU A 41 10.15 -34.84 -1.75
C GLU A 41 9.10 -34.18 -0.84
N GLU A 42 9.54 -33.38 0.07
CA GLU A 42 8.65 -32.62 0.98
C GLU A 42 7.81 -31.59 0.22
N THR A 43 8.41 -30.89 -0.76
CA THR A 43 7.68 -29.97 -1.65
C THR A 43 6.54 -30.70 -2.38
N ILE A 44 6.82 -31.90 -2.94
CA ILE A 44 5.80 -32.71 -3.61
C ILE A 44 4.72 -33.18 -2.62
N ARG A 45 5.11 -33.58 -1.41
CA ARG A 45 4.17 -33.96 -0.36
C ARG A 45 3.23 -32.83 0.01
N LEU A 46 3.80 -31.61 0.27
CA LEU A 46 3.02 -30.42 0.64
C LEU A 46 2.15 -29.93 -0.51
N LYS A 47 2.66 -29.94 -1.75
CA LYS A 47 1.85 -29.64 -2.95
C LYS A 47 0.59 -30.53 -3.01
N ASN A 48 0.76 -31.86 -2.79
CA ASN A 48 -0.37 -32.77 -2.80
C ASN A 48 -1.29 -32.61 -1.59
N LEU A 49 -0.73 -32.41 -0.40
CA LEU A 49 -1.48 -32.17 0.85
C LEU A 49 -2.37 -30.94 0.75
N LEU A 50 -1.80 -29.83 0.30
CA LEU A 50 -2.48 -28.54 0.21
C LEU A 50 -3.28 -28.38 -1.10
N GLY A 51 -3.11 -29.28 -2.07
CA GLY A 51 -3.76 -29.21 -3.38
C GLY A 51 -3.30 -28.01 -4.21
N ALA A 52 -2.00 -27.65 -4.16
CA ALA A 52 -1.44 -26.59 -4.95
C ALA A 52 -1.43 -26.94 -6.45
N ASP A 53 -1.78 -25.98 -7.30
CA ASP A 53 -1.82 -26.09 -8.76
C ASP A 53 -0.75 -25.24 -9.46
N ALA A 54 0.11 -24.60 -8.67
CA ALA A 54 1.30 -23.90 -9.15
C ALA A 54 2.47 -24.06 -8.19
N LEU A 55 3.68 -24.17 -8.75
CA LEU A 55 4.95 -24.13 -8.04
C LEU A 55 5.72 -22.91 -8.50
N ARG A 56 6.41 -22.25 -7.57
CA ARG A 56 7.20 -21.04 -7.79
C ARG A 56 8.61 -21.22 -7.25
N ASP A 57 9.63 -20.90 -8.04
CA ASP A 57 10.98 -20.79 -7.53
C ASP A 57 11.09 -19.70 -6.44
N CYS A 58 12.02 -19.86 -5.53
CA CYS A 58 12.41 -18.79 -4.62
C CYS A 58 13.42 -17.85 -5.31
N ASP A 59 13.43 -16.58 -4.88
CA ASP A 59 14.32 -15.58 -5.46
C ASP A 59 15.79 -16.02 -5.35
N GLY A 60 16.44 -16.15 -6.50
CA GLY A 60 17.84 -16.56 -6.58
C GLY A 60 18.10 -18.08 -6.63
N THR A 61 17.07 -18.92 -6.59
CA THR A 61 17.17 -20.38 -6.73
C THR A 61 16.63 -20.84 -8.08
N GLU A 62 17.07 -22.03 -8.52
CA GLU A 62 16.52 -22.71 -9.70
C GLU A 62 15.63 -23.86 -9.26
N MET A 63 14.52 -24.06 -9.98
CA MET A 63 13.61 -25.16 -9.67
C MET A 63 14.23 -26.47 -10.15
N PRO A 64 14.37 -27.50 -9.28
CA PRO A 64 14.90 -28.80 -9.66
C PRO A 64 14.06 -29.49 -10.74
N ASP A 65 14.71 -30.29 -11.61
CA ASP A 65 14.05 -31.03 -12.69
C ASP A 65 12.87 -31.87 -12.20
N ALA A 66 12.98 -32.48 -11.03
CA ALA A 66 11.89 -33.28 -10.46
C ALA A 66 10.62 -32.44 -10.23
N LEU A 67 10.75 -31.16 -9.83
CA LEU A 67 9.64 -30.25 -9.64
C LEU A 67 9.15 -29.65 -10.96
N LEU A 68 10.06 -29.42 -11.92
CA LEU A 68 9.71 -28.98 -13.27
C LEU A 68 8.83 -30.03 -14.01
N ASN A 69 8.96 -31.30 -13.69
CA ASN A 69 8.16 -32.41 -14.27
C ASN A 69 6.81 -32.61 -13.58
N GLU A 70 6.52 -31.92 -12.48
CA GLU A 70 5.20 -32.02 -11.82
C GLU A 70 4.07 -31.46 -12.71
N PRO A 71 2.86 -32.06 -12.71
CA PRO A 71 1.75 -31.66 -13.59
C PRO A 71 1.00 -30.43 -13.05
N VAL A 72 1.72 -29.35 -12.75
CA VAL A 72 1.19 -28.07 -12.26
C VAL A 72 1.89 -26.91 -12.98
N LYS A 73 1.34 -25.71 -12.92
CA LYS A 73 2.01 -24.51 -13.48
C LYS A 73 3.33 -24.23 -12.77
N LYS A 74 4.34 -23.81 -13.53
CA LYS A 74 5.66 -23.41 -13.05
C LYS A 74 5.86 -21.93 -13.27
N TYR A 75 6.10 -21.22 -12.18
CA TYR A 75 6.42 -19.80 -12.16
C TYR A 75 7.90 -19.62 -11.90
N ALA A 76 8.60 -18.94 -12.79
CA ALA A 76 10.00 -18.60 -12.55
C ALA A 76 10.19 -17.10 -12.37
N THR A 77 10.96 -16.76 -11.38
CA THR A 77 11.38 -15.39 -11.09
C THR A 77 12.38 -14.92 -12.14
N TYR A 78 12.09 -13.78 -12.77
CA TYR A 78 12.96 -13.16 -13.75
C TYR A 78 13.38 -11.76 -13.32
N TYR A 79 14.69 -11.54 -13.30
CA TYR A 79 15.29 -10.23 -13.05
C TYR A 79 15.86 -9.67 -14.35
N THR A 80 15.36 -8.54 -14.79
CA THR A 80 15.78 -7.90 -16.02
C THR A 80 17.26 -7.48 -15.97
N THR A 81 17.71 -6.99 -14.82
CA THR A 81 19.03 -6.35 -14.65
C THR A 81 19.99 -7.08 -13.72
N ARG A 82 19.91 -8.40 -13.57
CA ARG A 82 20.80 -9.20 -12.72
C ARG A 82 21.65 -10.19 -13.51
N LYS A 83 22.80 -10.56 -12.92
CA LYS A 83 23.78 -11.53 -13.46
C LYS A 83 24.43 -11.07 -14.77
N ASP A 84 24.64 -9.76 -14.95
CA ASP A 84 25.10 -9.15 -16.18
C ASP A 84 26.34 -8.27 -16.00
N ASN A 85 27.15 -8.51 -14.94
CA ASN A 85 28.29 -7.67 -14.61
C ASN A 85 29.23 -7.45 -15.79
N ALA A 86 29.53 -8.51 -16.56
CA ALA A 86 30.42 -8.42 -17.72
C ALA A 86 29.90 -7.45 -18.81
N TRP A 87 28.58 -7.38 -18.99
CA TRP A 87 27.96 -6.41 -19.90
C TRP A 87 28.00 -5.00 -19.32
N ALA A 88 27.67 -4.84 -18.03
CA ALA A 88 27.66 -3.55 -17.36
C ALA A 88 29.08 -2.93 -17.28
N GLU A 89 30.12 -3.73 -17.01
CA GLU A 89 31.52 -3.31 -16.99
C GLU A 89 32.00 -2.80 -18.37
N GLN A 90 31.48 -3.36 -19.46
CA GLN A 90 31.73 -2.92 -20.84
C GLN A 90 30.98 -1.67 -21.24
N ASN A 91 29.92 -1.30 -20.50
CA ASN A 91 29.05 -0.16 -20.78
C ASN A 91 28.84 0.70 -19.52
N PRO A 92 29.92 1.25 -18.93
CA PRO A 92 29.83 1.95 -17.64
C PRO A 92 28.94 3.19 -17.67
N GLU A 93 28.70 3.79 -18.83
CA GLU A 93 27.79 4.92 -19.03
C GLU A 93 26.31 4.52 -18.88
N GLU A 94 26.00 3.23 -18.98
CA GLU A 94 24.63 2.70 -18.89
C GLU A 94 24.29 2.15 -17.50
N ILE A 95 25.23 2.20 -16.54
CA ILE A 95 24.99 1.81 -15.15
C ILE A 95 23.89 2.71 -14.55
N GLN A 96 23.02 2.12 -13.75
CA GLN A 96 21.96 2.83 -13.05
C GLN A 96 22.51 3.96 -12.20
N GLN A 97 21.79 5.09 -12.22
CA GLN A 97 22.15 6.29 -11.47
C GLN A 97 21.00 6.72 -10.57
N GLU A 98 21.35 7.41 -9.51
CA GLU A 98 20.40 8.10 -8.63
C GLU A 98 20.88 9.51 -8.29
N TYR A 99 19.94 10.38 -7.92
CA TYR A 99 20.27 11.66 -7.31
C TYR A 99 20.52 11.48 -5.81
N LEU A 100 21.69 11.94 -5.38
CA LEU A 100 22.04 12.10 -3.98
C LEU A 100 22.04 13.56 -3.59
N ILE A 101 21.82 13.83 -2.31
CA ILE A 101 21.95 15.13 -1.70
C ILE A 101 23.03 15.08 -0.63
N SER A 102 24.02 15.99 -0.71
CA SER A 102 25.07 16.10 0.30
C SER A 102 24.54 16.41 1.69
N ASN A 103 25.35 16.24 2.71
CA ASN A 103 25.06 16.81 4.02
C ASN A 103 24.81 18.31 3.92
N ARG A 104 23.93 18.83 4.77
CA ARG A 104 23.70 20.27 4.92
C ARG A 104 24.84 20.88 5.73
N VAL A 105 25.53 21.87 5.16
CA VAL A 105 26.72 22.48 5.77
C VAL A 105 26.56 23.98 5.91
N THR A 106 26.79 24.50 7.12
CA THR A 106 26.77 25.94 7.41
C THR A 106 28.10 26.57 6.99
N ALA A 107 28.06 27.56 6.11
CA ALA A 107 29.24 28.35 5.71
C ALA A 107 29.75 29.21 6.89
N ARG A 108 31.07 29.24 7.09
CA ARG A 108 31.72 30.07 8.10
C ARG A 108 32.43 31.30 7.50
N SER A 109 32.52 31.35 6.19
CA SER A 109 33.17 32.43 5.41
C SER A 109 32.46 32.54 4.06
N GLU A 110 32.97 33.42 3.18
CA GLU A 110 32.46 33.60 1.81
C GLU A 110 32.83 32.43 0.88
N LYS A 111 33.40 31.35 1.41
CA LYS A 111 33.79 30.17 0.67
C LYS A 111 33.55 28.91 1.51
N LEU A 112 32.98 27.90 0.89
CA LEU A 112 32.67 26.61 1.49
C LEU A 112 33.10 25.48 0.53
N CYS A 113 33.64 24.39 1.09
CA CYS A 113 33.84 23.13 0.37
C CYS A 113 32.94 22.06 0.96
N ILE A 114 32.14 21.41 0.13
CA ILE A 114 31.26 20.31 0.52
C ILE A 114 31.78 19.00 -0.09
N ARG A 115 32.03 18.01 0.75
CA ARG A 115 32.39 16.64 0.33
C ARG A 115 31.12 15.90 -0.06
N LEU A 116 31.05 15.42 -1.30
CA LEU A 116 29.82 14.81 -1.83
C LEU A 116 29.50 13.49 -1.17
N MET A 117 30.49 12.62 -0.97
CA MET A 117 30.30 11.26 -0.46
C MET A 117 30.36 11.15 1.06
N GLU A 118 30.45 12.27 1.79
CA GLU A 118 30.45 12.24 3.26
C GLU A 118 29.11 11.75 3.78
N GLY A 119 29.13 10.65 4.56
CA GLY A 119 27.94 10.01 5.11
C GLY A 119 27.24 9.05 4.15
N PHE A 120 27.87 8.66 3.03
CA PHE A 120 27.38 7.62 2.13
C PHE A 120 28.32 6.40 2.11
N HIS A 121 27.75 5.23 1.79
CA HIS A 121 28.51 3.99 1.66
C HIS A 121 29.19 3.92 0.30
N THR A 122 30.47 4.19 0.28
CA THR A 122 31.29 4.32 -0.96
C THR A 122 31.46 3.01 -1.74
N GLN A 123 31.16 1.85 -1.15
CA GLN A 123 31.13 0.57 -1.88
C GLN A 123 29.83 0.38 -2.66
N GLN A 124 28.76 1.14 -2.34
CA GLN A 124 27.50 1.11 -3.06
C GLN A 124 27.45 2.16 -4.17
N LEU A 125 28.04 3.31 -3.94
CA LEU A 125 27.81 4.53 -4.71
C LEU A 125 29.11 5.13 -5.19
N LYS A 126 29.10 5.68 -6.40
CA LYS A 126 30.23 6.41 -6.99
C LYS A 126 29.74 7.66 -7.68
N VAL A 127 30.37 8.81 -7.39
CA VAL A 127 30.04 10.08 -8.04
C VAL A 127 30.12 9.95 -9.57
N ASN A 128 29.09 10.40 -10.27
CA ASN A 128 29.13 10.46 -11.73
C ASN A 128 30.08 11.59 -12.16
N THR A 129 31.20 11.21 -12.76
CA THR A 129 32.19 12.13 -13.31
C THR A 129 32.29 12.05 -14.82
N LEU A 130 31.38 11.32 -15.50
CA LEU A 130 31.33 11.15 -16.94
C LEU A 130 30.54 12.29 -17.62
N ASP A 131 29.50 12.75 -16.94
CA ASP A 131 28.61 13.79 -17.44
C ASP A 131 28.96 15.16 -16.84
N ASP A 132 28.47 16.23 -17.46
CA ASP A 132 28.76 17.61 -17.05
C ASP A 132 28.03 17.97 -15.73
N PRO A 133 28.75 18.19 -14.61
CA PRO A 133 28.13 18.60 -13.36
C PRO A 133 27.34 19.92 -13.47
N LYS A 134 27.82 20.88 -14.27
CA LYS A 134 27.14 22.16 -14.47
C LYS A 134 25.77 22.05 -15.11
N ARG A 135 25.55 20.94 -15.81
CA ARG A 135 24.28 20.68 -16.49
C ARG A 135 23.30 19.91 -15.60
N TRP A 136 23.80 18.99 -14.77
CA TRP A 136 22.95 18.01 -14.09
C TRP A 136 22.93 18.13 -12.56
N TRP A 137 23.83 18.90 -11.97
CA TRP A 137 23.86 19.08 -10.53
C TRP A 137 23.29 20.44 -10.14
N GLU A 138 22.86 20.56 -8.88
CA GLU A 138 22.31 21.79 -8.34
C GLU A 138 22.86 22.08 -6.95
N VAL A 139 23.28 23.29 -6.73
CA VAL A 139 23.67 23.79 -5.40
C VAL A 139 22.57 24.72 -4.91
N ILE A 140 22.08 24.48 -3.70
CA ILE A 140 21.00 25.28 -3.10
C ILE A 140 21.47 25.88 -1.78
N ASP A 141 21.24 27.16 -1.62
CA ASP A 141 21.25 27.85 -0.33
C ASP A 141 19.97 27.49 0.43
N ARG A 142 20.09 26.60 1.41
CA ARG A 142 18.95 26.08 2.19
C ARG A 142 18.38 27.09 3.20
N THR A 143 19.10 28.22 3.42
CA THR A 143 18.60 29.32 4.26
C THR A 143 17.57 30.15 3.52
N THR A 144 17.79 30.38 2.22
CA THR A 144 16.87 31.16 1.38
C THR A 144 15.97 30.29 0.48
N GLY A 145 16.38 29.07 0.16
CA GLY A 145 15.77 28.22 -0.84
C GLY A 145 16.20 28.51 -2.27
N GLU A 146 17.13 29.45 -2.49
CA GLU A 146 17.57 29.87 -3.80
C GLU A 146 18.67 28.96 -4.38
N VAL A 147 18.62 28.79 -5.69
CA VAL A 147 19.65 28.06 -6.43
C VAL A 147 20.88 28.95 -6.58
N VAL A 148 22.04 28.44 -6.18
CA VAL A 148 23.33 29.12 -6.39
C VAL A 148 23.69 29.08 -7.87
N SER A 149 24.09 30.25 -8.42
CA SER A 149 24.50 30.33 -9.82
C SER A 149 25.58 29.31 -10.18
N VAL A 150 25.49 28.71 -11.36
CA VAL A 150 26.49 27.77 -11.86
C VAL A 150 27.91 28.35 -11.94
N ASP A 151 28.03 29.67 -12.01
CA ASP A 151 29.31 30.39 -12.03
C ASP A 151 29.92 30.58 -10.63
N ASP A 152 29.14 30.34 -9.57
CA ASP A 152 29.55 30.56 -8.18
C ASP A 152 29.92 29.26 -7.45
N TRP A 153 30.02 28.15 -8.15
CA TRP A 153 30.54 26.91 -7.60
C TRP A 153 31.38 26.12 -8.62
N GLU A 154 32.26 25.25 -8.12
CA GLU A 154 33.14 24.42 -8.94
C GLU A 154 33.30 23.03 -8.34
N PHE A 155 33.20 21.97 -9.17
CA PHE A 155 33.44 20.59 -8.77
C PHE A 155 34.95 20.27 -8.88
N LYS A 156 35.55 19.85 -7.77
CA LYS A 156 36.94 19.40 -7.67
C LYS A 156 36.99 17.88 -7.74
N LYS A 157 37.12 17.35 -8.97
CA LYS A 157 37.00 15.93 -9.29
C LYS A 157 37.90 15.02 -8.45
N GLU A 158 39.17 15.41 -8.23
CA GLU A 158 40.15 14.60 -7.50
C GLU A 158 39.83 14.44 -6.02
N ARG A 159 39.02 15.30 -5.46
CA ARG A 159 38.62 15.29 -4.05
C ARG A 159 37.13 14.97 -3.83
N GLU A 160 36.39 14.85 -4.94
CA GLU A 160 34.92 14.72 -4.92
C GLU A 160 34.23 15.77 -4.05
N GLU A 161 34.68 17.03 -4.17
CA GLU A 161 34.24 18.17 -3.41
C GLU A 161 33.65 19.23 -4.35
N VAL A 162 32.63 19.95 -3.87
CA VAL A 162 32.14 21.15 -4.54
C VAL A 162 32.56 22.36 -3.72
N GLU A 163 33.29 23.27 -4.34
CA GLU A 163 33.69 24.57 -3.80
C GLU A 163 32.61 25.61 -4.20
N ILE A 164 32.09 26.36 -3.23
CA ILE A 164 30.95 27.27 -3.40
C ILE A 164 31.34 28.64 -2.86
N LYS A 165 31.01 29.72 -3.59
CA LYS A 165 30.95 31.08 -3.04
C LYS A 165 29.69 31.19 -2.19
N THR A 166 29.84 31.61 -0.96
CA THR A 166 28.77 31.54 0.05
C THR A 166 28.57 32.86 0.77
N ILE A 167 27.40 32.98 1.37
CA ILE A 167 27.09 33.98 2.38
C ILE A 167 27.38 33.36 3.74
N PRO A 168 28.22 33.97 4.60
CA PRO A 168 28.51 33.43 5.92
C PRO A 168 27.23 33.16 6.73
N TYR A 169 27.23 32.01 7.43
CA TYR A 169 26.14 31.48 8.26
C TYR A 169 24.88 31.03 7.51
N HIS A 170 24.89 31.03 6.17
CA HIS A 170 23.89 30.28 5.40
C HIS A 170 24.26 28.80 5.31
N GLU A 171 23.27 27.95 5.06
CA GLU A 171 23.43 26.51 4.90
C GLU A 171 23.30 26.11 3.43
N TYR A 172 24.13 25.19 2.99
CA TYR A 172 24.18 24.76 1.60
C TYR A 172 24.12 23.25 1.46
N THR A 173 23.53 22.80 0.36
CA THR A 173 23.57 21.41 -0.10
C THR A 173 23.89 21.34 -1.57
N VAL A 174 24.42 20.21 -1.99
CA VAL A 174 24.65 19.86 -3.40
C VAL A 174 23.81 18.61 -3.73
N SER A 175 22.97 18.72 -4.75
CA SER A 175 22.30 17.57 -5.35
C SER A 175 23.09 17.12 -6.57
N PHE A 176 23.50 15.85 -6.61
CA PHE A 176 24.45 15.33 -7.60
C PHE A 176 24.08 13.91 -8.05
N LEU A 177 24.50 13.53 -9.27
CA LEU A 177 24.33 12.18 -9.78
C LEU A 177 25.41 11.23 -9.28
N ALA A 178 24.99 10.04 -8.88
CA ALA A 178 25.89 8.95 -8.51
C ALA A 178 25.49 7.66 -9.22
N PHE A 179 26.47 6.86 -9.63
CA PHE A 179 26.28 5.50 -10.11
C PHE A 179 26.05 4.55 -8.95
N LEU A 180 25.06 3.66 -9.08
CA LEU A 180 24.87 2.50 -8.22
C LEU A 180 25.82 1.39 -8.67
N ILE A 181 26.92 1.20 -7.93
CA ILE A 181 27.94 0.19 -8.22
C ILE A 181 27.74 -1.11 -7.43
N TRP A 182 26.64 -1.20 -6.72
CA TRP A 182 26.16 -2.40 -6.06
C TRP A 182 24.62 -2.39 -5.99
N ASP A 183 23.97 -3.43 -6.52
CA ASP A 183 22.51 -3.63 -6.44
C ASP A 183 22.01 -3.49 -5.00
N PRO A 184 21.06 -2.59 -4.71
CA PRO A 184 20.58 -2.34 -3.35
C PRO A 184 20.03 -3.59 -2.64
N VAL A 185 19.28 -4.41 -3.34
CA VAL A 185 18.69 -5.64 -2.76
C VAL A 185 19.77 -6.66 -2.42
N HIS A 186 20.77 -6.81 -3.30
CA HIS A 186 21.89 -7.66 -3.02
C HIS A 186 22.72 -7.14 -1.83
N MET A 187 22.96 -5.84 -1.77
CA MET A 187 23.65 -5.19 -0.67
C MET A 187 22.87 -5.33 0.64
N TYR A 188 21.54 -5.20 0.61
CA TYR A 188 20.70 -5.43 1.76
C TYR A 188 20.91 -6.84 2.33
N ASN A 189 20.84 -7.86 1.48
CA ASN A 189 21.11 -9.24 1.88
C ASN A 189 22.52 -9.44 2.46
N PHE A 190 23.53 -8.78 1.88
CA PHE A 190 24.89 -8.80 2.41
C PHE A 190 24.98 -8.20 3.82
N ILE A 191 24.29 -7.07 4.06
CA ILE A 191 24.29 -6.39 5.36
C ILE A 191 23.47 -7.16 6.39
N THR A 192 22.26 -7.62 6.02
CA THR A 192 21.33 -8.26 6.96
C THR A 192 21.58 -9.75 7.16
N ASN A 193 22.07 -10.47 6.14
CA ASN A 193 22.25 -11.92 6.13
C ASN A 193 23.72 -12.36 6.09
N ASP A 194 24.67 -11.42 6.21
CA ASP A 194 26.10 -11.67 6.24
C ASP A 194 26.67 -12.41 5.00
N TRP A 195 26.08 -12.20 3.84
CA TRP A 195 26.51 -12.81 2.56
C TRP A 195 27.78 -12.13 2.00
N LYS A 196 28.90 -12.32 2.69
CA LYS A 196 30.17 -11.61 2.41
C LYS A 196 30.89 -12.06 1.14
N ASP A 197 30.66 -13.30 0.71
CA ASP A 197 31.36 -13.92 -0.43
C ASP A 197 30.61 -13.74 -1.76
N THR A 198 29.48 -13.05 -1.76
CA THR A 198 28.69 -12.83 -2.98
C THR A 198 29.24 -11.63 -3.76
N PRO A 199 29.53 -11.76 -5.06
CA PRO A 199 30.04 -10.65 -5.88
C PRO A 199 29.05 -9.49 -5.92
N HIS A 200 29.56 -8.25 -5.98
CA HIS A 200 28.72 -7.08 -6.23
C HIS A 200 28.01 -7.23 -7.57
N GLN A 201 26.70 -7.01 -7.58
CA GLN A 201 25.88 -7.00 -8.79
C GLN A 201 25.75 -5.57 -9.30
N LEU A 202 26.19 -5.34 -10.53
CA LEU A 202 25.99 -4.06 -11.21
C LEU A 202 24.59 -4.02 -11.82
N THR A 203 23.90 -2.90 -11.64
CA THR A 203 22.63 -2.60 -12.29
C THR A 203 22.82 -1.58 -13.42
N TYR A 204 21.93 -1.57 -14.40
CA TYR A 204 22.00 -0.66 -15.54
C TYR A 204 20.62 -0.08 -15.87
N ASP A 205 20.60 1.10 -16.47
CA ASP A 205 19.37 1.78 -16.86
C ASP A 205 18.82 1.21 -18.17
N VAL A 206 17.79 0.36 -18.06
CA VAL A 206 17.16 -0.32 -19.20
C VAL A 206 16.46 0.61 -20.19
N ARG A 207 16.30 1.90 -19.86
CA ARG A 207 15.68 2.87 -20.75
C ARG A 207 16.65 3.42 -21.80
N GLN A 208 17.93 3.18 -21.66
CA GLN A 208 18.93 3.56 -22.65
C GLN A 208 18.91 2.62 -23.87
N PRO A 209 19.17 3.10 -25.08
CA PRO A 209 18.97 2.32 -26.32
C PRO A 209 19.77 1.02 -26.41
N LYS A 210 21.05 1.02 -25.97
CA LYS A 210 21.86 -0.19 -25.97
C LYS A 210 21.31 -1.22 -24.98
N THR A 211 20.95 -0.76 -23.81
CA THR A 211 20.41 -1.58 -22.73
C THR A 211 19.06 -2.16 -23.13
N GLN A 212 18.16 -1.38 -23.72
CA GLN A 212 16.88 -1.88 -24.21
C GLN A 212 17.04 -3.05 -25.19
N LYS A 213 18.00 -2.94 -26.12
CA LYS A 213 18.30 -4.04 -27.04
C LYS A 213 18.79 -5.26 -26.30
N TYR A 214 19.74 -5.06 -25.40
CA TYR A 214 20.34 -6.15 -24.61
C TYR A 214 19.32 -6.92 -23.77
N VAL A 215 18.47 -6.24 -23.00
CA VAL A 215 17.48 -6.91 -22.15
C VAL A 215 16.44 -7.66 -22.95
N LYS A 216 16.00 -7.14 -24.11
CA LYS A 216 15.08 -7.84 -25.01
C LYS A 216 15.69 -9.13 -25.56
N GLU A 217 16.96 -9.09 -25.99
CA GLU A 217 17.67 -10.27 -26.47
C GLU A 217 17.94 -11.29 -25.34
N LYS A 218 18.28 -10.79 -24.15
CA LYS A 218 18.45 -11.62 -22.94
C LYS A 218 17.18 -12.38 -22.59
N LEU A 219 16.03 -11.69 -22.57
CA LEU A 219 14.74 -12.31 -22.26
C LEU A 219 14.35 -13.37 -23.29
N LYS A 220 14.60 -13.14 -24.58
CA LYS A 220 14.35 -14.14 -25.64
C LYS A 220 15.16 -15.41 -25.39
N ARG A 221 16.48 -15.27 -25.19
CA ARG A 221 17.35 -16.43 -24.86
C ARG A 221 16.87 -17.17 -23.62
N TRP A 222 16.52 -16.43 -22.57
CA TRP A 222 16.02 -17.04 -21.35
C TRP A 222 14.72 -17.83 -21.60
N CYS A 223 13.78 -17.32 -22.39
CA CYS A 223 12.57 -18.04 -22.75
C CYS A 223 12.84 -19.31 -23.55
N GLU A 224 13.85 -19.29 -24.45
CA GLU A 224 14.28 -20.43 -25.23
C GLU A 224 14.93 -21.53 -24.37
N GLU A 225 15.74 -21.12 -23.39
CA GLU A 225 16.44 -21.99 -22.45
C GLU A 225 15.52 -22.58 -21.37
N ASN A 226 14.35 -21.98 -21.14
CA ASN A 226 13.39 -22.41 -20.11
C ASN A 226 12.02 -22.76 -20.69
N PRO A 227 11.93 -23.75 -21.61
CA PRO A 227 10.68 -24.09 -22.30
C PRO A 227 9.60 -24.64 -21.35
N GLN A 228 9.99 -25.25 -20.22
CA GLN A 228 9.08 -25.86 -19.24
C GLN A 228 8.47 -24.85 -18.25
N ILE A 229 8.90 -23.59 -18.25
CA ILE A 229 8.30 -22.55 -17.43
C ILE A 229 7.03 -22.01 -18.10
N ASP A 230 5.93 -21.97 -17.36
CA ASP A 230 4.63 -21.49 -17.85
C ASP A 230 4.45 -19.98 -17.65
N VAL A 231 4.98 -19.43 -16.54
CA VAL A 231 4.79 -18.03 -16.14
C VAL A 231 6.15 -17.39 -15.84
N VAL A 232 6.46 -16.32 -16.57
CA VAL A 232 7.61 -15.45 -16.28
C VAL A 232 7.17 -14.40 -15.26
N ARG A 233 7.68 -14.52 -14.04
CA ARG A 233 7.36 -13.61 -12.96
C ARG A 233 8.45 -12.54 -12.86
N PHE A 234 8.18 -11.37 -13.40
CA PHE A 234 9.03 -10.21 -13.24
C PHE A 234 9.01 -9.74 -11.78
N THR A 235 10.15 -9.74 -11.12
CA THR A 235 10.27 -9.14 -9.79
C THR A 235 10.29 -7.64 -9.90
N THR A 236 11.01 -7.12 -10.91
CA THR A 236 10.91 -5.74 -11.38
C THR A 236 11.03 -5.77 -12.90
N PHE A 237 10.50 -4.76 -13.59
CA PHE A 237 10.76 -4.64 -15.02
C PHE A 237 12.16 -4.17 -15.32
N PHE A 238 12.77 -3.39 -14.42
CA PHE A 238 14.04 -2.77 -14.69
C PHE A 238 15.01 -2.96 -13.52
N HIS A 239 15.01 -2.04 -12.59
CA HIS A 239 15.89 -1.99 -11.43
C HIS A 239 15.08 -2.02 -10.15
N GLN A 240 15.76 -2.07 -9.04
CA GLN A 240 15.14 -2.13 -7.72
C GLN A 240 14.65 -0.74 -7.26
N PHE A 241 13.97 -0.69 -6.15
CA PHE A 241 13.69 0.53 -5.42
C PHE A 241 15.00 1.23 -5.03
N THR A 242 14.94 2.52 -4.72
CA THR A 242 16.09 3.25 -4.21
C THR A 242 16.29 2.91 -2.74
N LEU A 243 17.38 2.23 -2.42
CA LEU A 243 17.83 1.91 -1.07
C LEU A 243 19.28 2.36 -0.93
N THR A 244 19.51 3.41 -0.12
CA THR A 244 20.82 4.02 0.04
C THR A 244 21.29 3.84 1.47
N PHE A 245 22.55 3.38 1.63
CA PHE A 245 23.17 3.15 2.92
C PHE A 245 24.15 4.27 3.29
N ASP A 246 24.25 4.52 4.60
CA ASP A 246 25.25 5.43 5.16
C ASP A 246 26.64 4.77 5.30
N ASP A 247 27.64 5.57 5.69
CA ASP A 247 29.01 5.12 5.94
C ASP A 247 29.15 4.07 7.05
N LYS A 248 28.10 3.91 7.88
CA LYS A 248 27.99 2.90 8.94
C LYS A 248 27.18 1.67 8.50
N LYS A 249 26.84 1.57 7.22
CA LYS A 249 26.03 0.50 6.63
C LYS A 249 24.61 0.43 7.20
N ARG A 250 24.06 1.56 7.64
CA ARG A 250 22.67 1.69 8.03
C ARG A 250 21.90 2.29 6.87
N GLU A 251 20.63 1.95 6.78
CA GLU A 251 19.72 2.53 5.83
C GLU A 251 19.63 4.05 6.06
N LYS A 252 19.95 4.81 5.03
CA LYS A 252 19.94 6.28 5.04
C LYS A 252 18.61 6.81 4.52
N PHE A 253 18.14 6.26 3.41
CA PHE A 253 16.78 6.47 2.91
C PHE A 253 16.34 5.35 1.97
N VAL A 254 15.03 5.20 1.83
CA VAL A 254 14.37 4.29 0.89
C VAL A 254 13.30 5.05 0.13
N GLU A 255 13.32 4.93 -1.18
CA GLU A 255 12.25 5.39 -2.04
C GLU A 255 11.74 4.20 -2.85
N TRP A 256 10.53 3.74 -2.52
CA TRP A 256 9.99 2.46 -2.96
C TRP A 256 9.52 2.44 -4.41
N PHE A 257 9.24 3.60 -4.99
CA PHE A 257 8.82 3.69 -6.40
C PHE A 257 10.00 3.72 -7.37
N GLY A 258 11.21 3.86 -6.88
CA GLY A 258 12.44 3.85 -7.67
C GLY A 258 12.65 5.10 -8.51
N TYR A 259 11.93 6.20 -8.27
CA TYR A 259 12.07 7.41 -9.07
C TYR A 259 13.42 8.09 -8.92
N SER A 260 14.02 8.03 -7.73
CA SER A 260 15.38 8.54 -7.50
C SER A 260 16.45 7.71 -8.21
N ALA A 261 16.25 6.40 -8.34
CA ALA A 261 17.15 5.48 -9.04
C ALA A 261 16.83 5.36 -10.54
N SER A 262 15.78 6.01 -10.99
CA SER A 262 15.32 6.01 -12.38
C SER A 262 15.78 7.25 -13.13
N VAL A 263 17.03 7.66 -12.98
CA VAL A 263 17.63 8.85 -13.60
C VAL A 263 18.88 8.50 -14.39
N SER A 264 19.08 9.24 -15.46
CA SER A 264 20.31 9.31 -16.23
C SER A 264 20.23 10.55 -17.13
N PRO A 265 21.31 11.16 -17.55
CA PRO A 265 21.29 12.29 -18.48
C PRO A 265 20.39 12.05 -19.70
N TYR A 266 20.44 10.84 -20.27
CA TYR A 266 19.59 10.45 -21.40
C TYR A 266 18.09 10.56 -21.09
N ILE A 267 17.64 9.99 -19.98
CA ILE A 267 16.21 10.00 -19.64
C ILE A 267 15.74 11.38 -19.19
N LEU A 268 16.61 12.15 -18.54
CA LEU A 268 16.33 13.53 -18.12
C LEU A 268 16.18 14.47 -19.33
N GLU A 269 17.00 14.29 -20.40
CA GLU A 269 16.81 15.02 -21.66
C GLU A 269 15.48 14.66 -22.34
N LYS A 270 15.07 13.40 -22.27
CA LYS A 270 13.74 12.98 -22.77
C LYS A 270 12.63 13.64 -21.97
N PHE A 271 12.75 13.67 -20.64
CA PHE A 271 11.78 14.33 -19.77
C PHE A 271 11.65 15.83 -20.12
N GLU A 272 12.76 16.57 -20.26
CA GLU A 272 12.71 17.98 -20.62
C GLU A 272 11.99 18.24 -21.95
N LYS A 273 12.22 17.37 -22.95
CA LYS A 273 11.51 17.46 -24.23
C LYS A 273 10.01 17.16 -24.08
N TRP A 274 9.65 16.21 -23.23
CA TRP A 274 8.27 15.83 -22.96
C TRP A 274 7.55 16.90 -22.14
N ALA A 275 8.18 17.39 -21.06
CA ALA A 275 7.59 18.37 -20.15
C ALA A 275 7.55 19.80 -20.70
N GLY A 276 8.48 20.14 -21.61
CA GLY A 276 8.61 21.48 -22.18
C GLY A 276 9.32 22.49 -21.25
N TYR A 277 9.95 22.01 -20.18
CA TYR A 277 10.74 22.83 -19.25
C TYR A 277 12.00 22.07 -18.77
N LYS A 278 12.93 22.80 -18.16
CA LYS A 278 14.18 22.25 -17.65
C LYS A 278 13.96 21.40 -16.40
N PHE A 279 14.59 20.24 -16.37
CA PHE A 279 14.63 19.41 -15.17
C PHE A 279 15.53 20.07 -14.10
N ARG A 280 15.12 19.89 -12.84
CA ARG A 280 15.92 20.27 -11.67
C ARG A 280 16.04 19.07 -10.73
N PRO A 281 17.26 18.78 -10.20
CA PRO A 281 17.46 17.74 -9.20
C PRO A 281 16.48 17.83 -8.02
N GLU A 282 16.12 19.04 -7.60
CA GLU A 282 15.23 19.30 -6.51
C GLU A 282 13.82 18.69 -6.69
N PHE A 283 13.38 18.47 -7.94
CA PHE A 283 12.09 17.80 -8.22
C PHE A 283 12.08 16.35 -7.68
N ILE A 284 13.26 15.70 -7.58
CA ILE A 284 13.39 14.34 -7.06
C ILE A 284 13.89 14.34 -5.63
N VAL A 285 14.95 15.10 -5.31
CA VAL A 285 15.54 15.04 -3.97
C VAL A 285 14.68 15.70 -2.90
N ASP A 286 13.79 16.61 -3.28
CA ASP A 286 12.80 17.23 -2.39
C ASP A 286 13.40 17.60 -1.01
N GLN A 287 14.42 18.44 -0.98
CA GLN A 287 15.09 18.91 0.25
C GLN A 287 15.76 17.77 1.07
N GLY A 288 15.84 16.57 0.54
CA GLY A 288 16.32 15.36 1.21
C GLY A 288 15.21 14.39 1.63
N TYR A 289 13.95 14.70 1.37
CA TYR A 289 12.82 13.78 1.64
C TYR A 289 12.56 12.79 0.50
N HIS A 290 13.19 12.98 -0.66
CA HIS A 290 13.04 12.13 -1.85
C HIS A 290 11.58 11.81 -2.20
N ASN A 291 10.70 12.81 -2.07
CA ASN A 291 9.27 12.69 -2.31
C ASN A 291 8.62 11.49 -1.62
N SER A 292 8.97 11.27 -0.35
CA SER A 292 8.35 10.20 0.43
C SER A 292 6.82 10.31 0.33
N MET A 293 6.13 9.20 0.56
CA MET A 293 4.67 9.16 0.46
C MET A 293 3.94 10.14 1.38
N PHE A 294 4.60 10.60 2.45
CA PHE A 294 4.06 11.60 3.36
C PHE A 294 4.08 13.02 2.78
N ARG A 295 4.93 13.26 1.79
CA ARG A 295 5.09 14.59 1.18
C ARG A 295 3.95 14.88 0.23
N VAL A 296 3.48 16.13 0.24
CA VAL A 296 2.59 16.63 -0.81
C VAL A 296 3.39 16.68 -2.12
N PRO A 297 2.98 15.92 -3.15
CA PRO A 297 3.75 15.89 -4.40
C PRO A 297 3.66 17.24 -5.13
N SER A 298 4.82 17.77 -5.55
CA SER A 298 4.85 18.95 -6.42
C SER A 298 4.28 18.62 -7.80
N ARG A 299 3.92 19.66 -8.56
CA ARG A 299 3.47 19.49 -9.96
C ARG A 299 4.56 18.84 -10.80
N GLU A 300 5.79 19.31 -10.67
CA GLU A 300 6.94 18.82 -11.42
C GLU A 300 7.23 17.33 -11.11
N PHE A 301 7.04 16.91 -9.87
CA PHE A 301 7.16 15.50 -9.51
C PHE A 301 6.02 14.66 -10.08
N LYS A 302 4.77 15.16 -10.09
CA LYS A 302 3.65 14.49 -10.76
C LYS A 302 3.90 14.34 -12.27
N ASP A 303 4.43 15.39 -12.93
CA ASP A 303 4.82 15.33 -14.33
C ASP A 303 5.93 14.29 -14.56
N PHE A 304 6.91 14.20 -13.65
CA PHE A 304 7.97 13.18 -13.73
C PHE A 304 7.42 11.76 -13.54
N ILE A 305 6.48 11.55 -12.60
CA ILE A 305 5.79 10.27 -12.43
C ILE A 305 5.05 9.88 -13.72
N GLU A 306 4.31 10.80 -14.33
CA GLU A 306 3.57 10.52 -15.56
C GLU A 306 4.51 10.16 -16.73
N PHE A 307 5.57 10.92 -16.90
CA PHE A 307 6.60 10.62 -17.88
C PHE A 307 7.23 9.24 -17.66
N GLN A 308 7.61 8.92 -16.42
CA GLN A 308 8.16 7.63 -16.06
C GLN A 308 7.21 6.47 -16.36
N GLN A 309 5.93 6.62 -16.04
CA GLN A 309 4.93 5.60 -16.38
C GLN A 309 4.87 5.34 -17.89
N GLN A 310 4.91 6.37 -18.71
CA GLN A 310 4.90 6.19 -20.18
C GLN A 310 6.12 5.39 -20.65
N GLU A 311 7.32 5.77 -20.21
CA GLU A 311 8.57 5.12 -20.60
C GLU A 311 8.64 3.67 -20.08
N VAL A 312 8.29 3.45 -18.81
CA VAL A 312 8.32 2.12 -18.18
C VAL A 312 7.28 1.21 -18.81
N CYS A 313 6.02 1.66 -18.94
CA CYS A 313 4.95 0.84 -19.47
C CYS A 313 5.18 0.47 -20.96
N ALA A 314 5.74 1.39 -21.76
CA ALA A 314 6.06 1.11 -23.15
C ALA A 314 7.09 -0.02 -23.30
N LEU A 315 8.19 0.04 -22.53
CA LEU A 315 9.19 -1.01 -22.58
C LEU A 315 8.71 -2.32 -21.92
N ALA A 316 7.98 -2.22 -20.81
CA ALA A 316 7.39 -3.39 -20.15
C ALA A 316 6.45 -4.15 -21.10
N LYS A 317 5.65 -3.42 -21.92
CA LYS A 317 4.83 -4.03 -22.96
C LYS A 317 5.66 -4.84 -23.95
N GLU A 318 6.78 -4.29 -24.44
CA GLU A 318 7.67 -5.02 -25.35
C GLU A 318 8.23 -6.31 -24.71
N LEU A 319 8.57 -6.27 -23.41
CA LEU A 319 9.04 -7.46 -22.69
C LEU A 319 7.92 -8.49 -22.52
N VAL A 320 6.70 -8.05 -22.21
CA VAL A 320 5.53 -8.93 -22.10
C VAL A 320 5.17 -9.54 -23.46
N ASP A 321 5.22 -8.77 -24.54
CA ASP A 321 4.99 -9.28 -25.90
C ASP A 321 6.03 -10.37 -26.27
N ILE A 322 7.29 -10.23 -25.83
CA ILE A 322 8.31 -11.28 -26.01
C ILE A 322 7.88 -12.54 -25.26
N VAL A 323 7.51 -12.46 -23.96
CA VAL A 323 7.06 -13.61 -23.16
C VAL A 323 5.90 -14.31 -23.86
N HIS A 324 4.89 -13.57 -24.31
CA HIS A 324 3.73 -14.10 -25.03
C HIS A 324 4.11 -14.80 -26.35
N SER A 325 5.14 -14.31 -27.06
CA SER A 325 5.59 -14.93 -28.31
C SER A 325 6.15 -16.33 -28.12
N TYR A 326 6.55 -16.69 -26.89
CA TYR A 326 6.96 -18.04 -26.49
C TYR A 326 5.84 -18.86 -25.86
N GLY A 327 4.58 -18.38 -25.91
CA GLY A 327 3.41 -19.06 -25.35
C GLY A 327 3.36 -19.09 -23.82
N LYS A 328 4.10 -18.20 -23.16
CA LYS A 328 4.17 -18.10 -21.69
C LYS A 328 3.30 -16.95 -21.19
N GLU A 329 2.87 -17.03 -19.93
CA GLU A 329 2.20 -15.92 -19.24
C GLU A 329 3.25 -14.97 -18.62
N ALA A 330 2.92 -13.68 -18.53
CA ALA A 330 3.72 -12.67 -17.87
C ALA A 330 3.02 -12.18 -16.60
N MET A 331 3.74 -12.23 -15.48
CA MET A 331 3.27 -11.78 -14.17
C MET A 331 4.22 -10.72 -13.62
N MET A 332 3.69 -9.69 -12.96
CA MET A 332 4.49 -8.70 -12.22
C MET A 332 4.31 -8.88 -10.72
N PHE A 333 5.43 -8.91 -9.97
CA PHE A 333 5.43 -8.84 -8.52
C PHE A 333 5.41 -7.38 -8.06
N LEU A 334 4.37 -7.01 -7.33
CA LEU A 334 4.11 -5.66 -6.81
C LEU A 334 4.18 -5.60 -5.28
N GLY A 335 4.97 -6.46 -4.65
CA GLY A 335 5.01 -6.58 -3.20
C GLY A 335 5.57 -5.35 -2.50
N ASP A 336 6.83 -5.12 -2.71
CA ASP A 336 7.56 -4.12 -1.93
C ASP A 336 7.97 -2.89 -2.77
N HIS A 337 7.79 -2.93 -4.09
CA HIS A 337 8.24 -1.86 -4.97
C HIS A 337 7.52 -1.88 -6.32
N TRP A 338 7.06 -0.74 -6.75
CA TRP A 338 6.31 -0.59 -7.99
C TRP A 338 7.13 -0.01 -9.14
N ILE A 339 8.33 0.32 -8.95
CA ILE A 339 9.33 0.90 -9.87
C ILE A 339 8.73 1.47 -11.16
N GLY A 340 8.19 2.66 -11.07
CA GLY A 340 7.60 3.39 -12.21
C GLY A 340 6.35 2.79 -12.84
N THR A 341 5.80 1.68 -12.31
CA THR A 341 4.65 1.01 -12.93
C THR A 341 3.30 1.60 -12.53
N GLU A 342 3.18 2.22 -11.35
CA GLU A 342 1.94 2.81 -10.80
C GLU A 342 0.68 2.01 -11.21
N PRO A 343 0.32 0.92 -10.49
CA PRO A 343 -0.67 -0.07 -10.97
C PRO A 343 -2.06 0.51 -11.22
N TYR A 344 -2.36 1.66 -10.63
CA TYR A 344 -3.61 2.40 -10.85
C TYR A 344 -3.46 3.53 -11.88
N GLY A 345 -2.25 3.72 -12.41
CA GLY A 345 -1.98 4.70 -13.46
C GLY A 345 -2.62 4.30 -14.78
N LYS A 346 -2.92 5.30 -15.60
CA LYS A 346 -3.65 5.11 -16.87
C LYS A 346 -2.93 4.25 -17.92
N TYR A 347 -1.61 4.09 -17.81
CA TYR A 347 -0.81 3.32 -18.77
C TYR A 347 -0.62 1.85 -18.35
N PHE A 348 -0.90 1.48 -17.10
CA PHE A 348 -0.59 0.15 -16.58
C PHE A 348 -1.27 -0.99 -17.35
N ALA A 349 -2.54 -0.82 -17.71
CA ALA A 349 -3.28 -1.83 -18.46
C ALA A 349 -2.71 -2.09 -19.86
N GLU A 350 -2.00 -1.12 -20.45
CA GLU A 350 -1.39 -1.22 -21.78
C GLU A 350 -0.17 -2.18 -21.80
N ILE A 351 0.42 -2.47 -20.63
CA ILE A 351 1.51 -3.44 -20.52
C ILE A 351 1.07 -4.83 -20.99
N GLY A 352 -0.19 -5.19 -20.76
CA GLY A 352 -0.75 -6.47 -21.20
C GLY A 352 -0.34 -7.66 -20.31
N LEU A 353 -0.04 -7.42 -19.03
CA LEU A 353 0.25 -8.49 -18.07
C LEU A 353 -0.93 -9.47 -17.94
N ASP A 354 -0.61 -10.75 -17.81
CA ASP A 354 -1.61 -11.77 -17.47
C ASP A 354 -1.99 -11.70 -15.99
N ALA A 355 -1.03 -11.44 -15.11
CA ALA A 355 -1.26 -11.41 -13.69
C ALA A 355 -0.39 -10.39 -12.95
N VAL A 356 -0.86 -10.04 -11.76
CA VAL A 356 -0.08 -9.38 -10.72
C VAL A 356 -0.10 -10.21 -9.44
N VAL A 357 1.00 -10.16 -8.70
CA VAL A 357 1.11 -10.75 -7.37
C VAL A 357 1.69 -9.72 -6.41
N GLY A 358 1.17 -9.66 -5.20
CA GLY A 358 1.65 -8.74 -4.18
C GLY A 358 1.58 -9.30 -2.78
N SER A 359 2.24 -8.63 -1.86
CA SER A 359 2.29 -9.00 -0.45
C SER A 359 0.99 -8.62 0.26
N VAL A 360 0.47 -9.52 1.08
CA VAL A 360 -0.79 -9.35 1.81
C VAL A 360 -0.55 -9.50 3.30
N GLY A 361 -0.46 -8.36 4.00
CA GLY A 361 -0.34 -8.28 5.46
C GLY A 361 -1.65 -7.89 6.14
N SER A 362 -2.61 -7.35 5.38
CA SER A 362 -3.86 -6.79 5.90
C SER A 362 -4.93 -6.78 4.81
N GLY A 363 -6.13 -6.33 5.13
CA GLY A 363 -7.19 -6.06 4.15
C GLY A 363 -6.81 -4.91 3.21
N VAL A 364 -6.09 -3.92 3.68
CA VAL A 364 -5.60 -2.79 2.88
C VAL A 364 -4.65 -3.27 1.79
N THR A 365 -3.61 -4.02 2.15
CA THR A 365 -2.64 -4.54 1.19
C THR A 365 -3.27 -5.55 0.23
N LEU A 366 -4.28 -6.31 0.67
CA LEU A 366 -5.06 -7.17 -0.21
C LEU A 366 -5.79 -6.33 -1.27
N ARG A 367 -6.51 -5.27 -0.86
CA ARG A 367 -7.24 -4.39 -1.78
C ARG A 367 -6.30 -3.69 -2.76
N MET A 368 -5.07 -3.34 -2.34
CA MET A 368 -4.04 -2.80 -3.25
C MET A 368 -3.77 -3.72 -4.45
N ILE A 369 -3.92 -5.02 -4.29
CA ILE A 369 -3.69 -5.99 -5.36
C ILE A 369 -5.01 -6.35 -6.06
N SER A 370 -6.05 -6.68 -5.31
CA SER A 370 -7.31 -7.17 -5.88
C SER A 370 -8.09 -6.12 -6.67
N ASP A 371 -7.89 -4.83 -6.39
CA ASP A 371 -8.55 -3.74 -7.12
C ASP A 371 -7.81 -3.31 -8.41
N ILE A 372 -6.63 -3.89 -8.71
CA ILE A 372 -5.91 -3.63 -9.96
C ILE A 372 -6.73 -4.14 -11.16
N LYS A 373 -6.82 -3.32 -12.18
CA LYS A 373 -7.54 -3.64 -13.42
C LYS A 373 -6.57 -3.90 -14.58
N GLY A 374 -7.06 -4.55 -15.64
CA GLY A 374 -6.27 -4.79 -16.84
C GLY A 374 -5.39 -6.04 -16.79
N VAL A 375 -5.58 -6.92 -15.80
CA VAL A 375 -4.94 -8.24 -15.69
C VAL A 375 -6.00 -9.34 -15.71
N LYS A 376 -5.60 -10.58 -16.10
CA LYS A 376 -6.52 -11.72 -16.16
C LYS A 376 -6.80 -12.31 -14.77
N TYR A 377 -5.79 -12.30 -13.88
CA TYR A 377 -5.93 -12.77 -12.50
C TYR A 377 -4.98 -12.06 -11.54
N THR A 378 -5.33 -12.09 -10.26
CA THR A 378 -4.56 -11.52 -9.15
C THR A 378 -4.16 -12.61 -8.16
N GLU A 379 -2.97 -12.49 -7.59
CA GLU A 379 -2.47 -13.42 -6.57
C GLU A 379 -2.00 -12.63 -5.33
N GLY A 380 -2.37 -13.08 -4.14
CA GLY A 380 -1.87 -12.53 -2.88
C GLY A 380 -0.84 -13.46 -2.24
N ARG A 381 0.33 -12.92 -1.89
CA ARG A 381 1.29 -13.61 -1.02
C ARG A 381 0.96 -13.26 0.41
N LEU A 382 0.32 -14.21 1.12
CA LEU A 382 -0.10 -14.02 2.50
C LEU A 382 1.10 -14.05 3.47
N LEU A 383 0.99 -13.29 4.54
CA LEU A 383 1.91 -13.36 5.67
C LEU A 383 1.52 -14.52 6.64
N PRO A 384 2.46 -15.02 7.44
CA PRO A 384 3.87 -14.61 7.49
C PRO A 384 4.68 -15.16 6.31
N TYR A 385 5.71 -14.41 5.89
CA TYR A 385 6.69 -14.96 4.96
C TYR A 385 7.56 -15.99 5.67
N PHE A 386 8.02 -17.00 4.94
CA PHE A 386 8.86 -18.08 5.47
C PHE A 386 10.32 -17.59 5.60
N PHE A 387 10.56 -16.70 6.56
CA PHE A 387 11.89 -16.18 6.88
C PHE A 387 12.28 -16.49 8.33
N PRO A 388 13.61 -16.55 8.62
CA PRO A 388 14.11 -16.95 9.94
C PRO A 388 13.70 -16.06 11.12
N ASP A 389 13.33 -14.81 10.87
CA ASP A 389 12.83 -13.87 11.90
C ASP A 389 11.44 -14.27 12.41
N VAL A 390 10.63 -14.92 11.59
CA VAL A 390 9.30 -15.42 11.97
C VAL A 390 9.34 -16.89 12.37
N PHE A 391 10.09 -17.72 11.62
CA PHE A 391 10.19 -19.18 11.81
C PHE A 391 11.41 -19.57 12.66
N GLY A 392 11.81 -18.69 13.60
CA GLY A 392 12.90 -18.90 14.51
C GLY A 392 12.44 -19.07 15.95
N GLU A 393 13.42 -19.21 16.87
CA GLU A 393 13.16 -19.30 18.32
C GLU A 393 12.44 -18.02 18.81
N GLY A 394 11.27 -18.19 19.42
CA GLY A 394 10.45 -17.09 19.93
C GLY A 394 9.47 -16.48 18.90
N GLY A 395 9.46 -16.96 17.63
CA GLY A 395 8.46 -16.56 16.64
C GLY A 395 7.11 -17.23 16.85
N ASP A 396 6.04 -16.62 16.34
CA ASP A 396 4.66 -17.17 16.35
C ASP A 396 4.04 -17.14 14.96
N PRO A 397 4.52 -17.95 14.00
CA PRO A 397 4.01 -17.96 12.65
C PRO A 397 2.53 -18.35 12.56
N ILE A 398 2.03 -19.16 13.51
CA ILE A 398 0.63 -19.58 13.53
C ILE A 398 -0.28 -18.42 13.94
N GLY A 399 0.08 -17.69 14.99
CA GLY A 399 -0.65 -16.52 15.44
C GLY A 399 -0.68 -15.43 14.36
N GLU A 400 0.46 -15.15 13.73
CA GLU A 400 0.56 -14.20 12.64
C GLU A 400 -0.28 -14.61 11.43
N ALA A 401 -0.29 -15.89 11.03
CA ALA A 401 -1.12 -16.39 9.94
C ALA A 401 -2.61 -16.22 10.20
N LYS A 402 -3.05 -16.50 11.45
CA LYS A 402 -4.45 -16.32 11.86
C LYS A 402 -4.86 -14.85 11.82
N ASP A 403 -4.05 -13.96 12.37
CA ASP A 403 -4.32 -12.52 12.35
C ASP A 403 -4.38 -11.97 10.92
N ASN A 404 -3.41 -12.34 10.10
CA ASN A 404 -3.39 -11.97 8.68
C ASN A 404 -4.64 -12.47 7.95
N TRP A 405 -5.01 -13.75 8.14
CA TRP A 405 -6.17 -14.31 7.48
C TRP A 405 -7.48 -13.66 7.92
N MET A 406 -7.67 -13.37 9.20
CA MET A 406 -8.86 -12.67 9.70
C MET A 406 -9.05 -11.30 9.04
N LYS A 407 -7.97 -10.54 8.82
CA LYS A 407 -8.01 -9.25 8.13
C LYS A 407 -8.21 -9.43 6.61
N ALA A 408 -7.42 -10.28 5.99
CA ALA A 408 -7.45 -10.49 4.55
C ALA A 408 -8.80 -11.01 4.05
N ARG A 409 -9.42 -11.99 4.71
CA ARG A 409 -10.68 -12.58 4.25
C ARG A 409 -11.86 -11.60 4.21
N ARG A 410 -11.89 -10.59 5.10
CA ARG A 410 -12.87 -9.50 5.06
C ARG A 410 -12.81 -8.78 3.71
N ALA A 411 -11.61 -8.43 3.28
CA ALA A 411 -11.36 -7.79 2.00
C ALA A 411 -11.63 -8.73 0.81
N ILE A 412 -11.29 -10.03 0.92
CA ILE A 412 -11.59 -11.04 -0.11
C ILE A 412 -13.09 -11.14 -0.38
N LEU A 413 -13.92 -11.09 0.65
CA LEU A 413 -15.39 -11.12 0.50
C LEU A 413 -15.95 -9.90 -0.24
N ARG A 414 -15.19 -8.81 -0.35
CA ARG A 414 -15.55 -7.58 -1.08
C ARG A 414 -14.88 -7.48 -2.45
N SER A 415 -13.59 -7.76 -2.50
CA SER A 415 -12.78 -7.73 -3.73
C SER A 415 -11.86 -8.96 -3.75
N PRO A 416 -12.30 -10.06 -4.36
CA PRO A 416 -11.58 -11.32 -4.28
C PRO A 416 -10.26 -11.28 -5.05
N LEU A 417 -9.23 -11.88 -4.46
CA LEU A 417 -8.08 -12.38 -5.22
C LEU A 417 -8.47 -13.67 -5.94
N ASP A 418 -7.87 -13.94 -7.09
CA ASP A 418 -8.10 -15.21 -7.82
C ASP A 418 -7.31 -16.36 -7.24
N ARG A 419 -6.14 -16.07 -6.65
CA ARG A 419 -5.19 -17.03 -6.10
C ARG A 419 -4.54 -16.51 -4.84
N ILE A 420 -4.06 -17.41 -4.00
CA ILE A 420 -3.20 -17.10 -2.86
C ILE A 420 -1.91 -17.91 -2.94
N GLY A 421 -0.89 -17.45 -2.23
CA GLY A 421 0.39 -18.11 -2.08
C GLY A 421 1.13 -17.60 -0.85
N TYR A 422 2.35 -18.09 -0.67
CA TYR A 422 3.23 -17.66 0.42
C TYR A 422 4.61 -17.31 -0.15
N GLY A 423 5.32 -16.44 0.53
CA GLY A 423 6.69 -16.05 0.19
C GLY A 423 7.74 -16.76 1.05
N GLY A 424 9.02 -16.61 0.72
CA GLY A 424 10.14 -17.14 1.51
C GLY A 424 10.47 -18.59 1.22
N TYR A 425 11.08 -19.28 2.19
CA TYR A 425 11.67 -20.61 2.06
C TYR A 425 10.75 -21.69 2.62
N LEU A 426 10.27 -22.59 1.79
CA LEU A 426 9.34 -23.65 2.17
C LEU A 426 9.89 -24.56 3.28
N LYS A 427 11.20 -24.78 3.29
CA LYS A 427 11.88 -25.60 4.30
C LYS A 427 11.58 -25.10 5.71
N LEU A 428 11.68 -23.80 5.96
CA LEU A 428 11.39 -23.23 7.27
C LEU A 428 9.95 -23.51 7.71
N ALA A 429 8.98 -23.29 6.82
CA ALA A 429 7.57 -23.57 7.11
C ALA A 429 7.30 -25.07 7.34
N SER A 430 7.98 -25.95 6.61
CA SER A 430 7.77 -27.41 6.71
C SER A 430 8.19 -27.98 8.07
N GLU A 431 9.08 -27.31 8.79
CA GLU A 431 9.51 -27.67 10.15
C GLU A 431 8.47 -27.31 11.23
N TRP A 432 7.37 -26.64 10.85
CA TRP A 432 6.28 -26.23 11.73
C TRP A 432 4.95 -26.92 11.36
N PRO A 433 4.69 -28.16 11.82
CA PRO A 433 3.48 -28.91 11.41
C PRO A 433 2.17 -28.16 11.69
N GLY A 434 2.05 -27.49 12.84
CA GLY A 434 0.87 -26.68 13.16
C GLY A 434 0.63 -25.51 12.21
N PHE A 435 1.69 -24.92 11.66
CA PHE A 435 1.57 -23.88 10.64
C PHE A 435 1.07 -24.47 9.29
N ILE A 436 1.56 -25.66 8.90
CA ILE A 436 1.07 -26.33 7.70
C ILE A 436 -0.42 -26.69 7.83
N GLU A 437 -0.88 -27.08 9.03
CA GLU A 437 -2.31 -27.30 9.32
C GLU A 437 -3.11 -26.00 9.19
N GLU A 438 -2.58 -24.87 9.67
CA GLU A 438 -3.21 -23.56 9.52
C GLU A 438 -3.30 -23.15 8.05
N ILE A 439 -2.22 -23.29 7.25
CA ILE A 439 -2.29 -23.05 5.79
C ILE A 439 -3.35 -23.91 5.14
N GLN A 440 -3.46 -25.19 5.53
CA GLN A 440 -4.49 -26.10 4.98
C GLN A 440 -5.90 -25.58 5.27
N SER A 441 -6.13 -25.07 6.47
CA SER A 441 -7.40 -24.44 6.86
C SER A 441 -7.71 -23.19 6.03
N VAL A 442 -6.74 -22.27 5.95
CA VAL A 442 -6.85 -21.02 5.15
C VAL A 442 -7.16 -21.32 3.68
N VAL A 443 -6.43 -22.25 3.07
CA VAL A 443 -6.65 -22.63 1.67
C VAL A 443 -8.03 -23.25 1.46
N GLY A 444 -8.48 -24.07 2.42
CA GLY A 444 -9.83 -24.66 2.41
C GLY A 444 -10.92 -23.59 2.45
N GLU A 445 -10.80 -22.63 3.37
CA GLU A 445 -11.73 -21.53 3.52
C GLU A 445 -11.71 -20.59 2.28
N PHE A 446 -10.54 -20.30 1.74
CA PHE A 446 -10.40 -19.52 0.51
C PHE A 446 -11.14 -20.14 -0.68
N ARG A 447 -11.00 -21.46 -0.87
CA ARG A 447 -11.72 -22.20 -1.92
C ARG A 447 -13.22 -22.19 -1.67
N GLN A 448 -13.66 -22.36 -0.41
CA GLN A 448 -15.08 -22.29 -0.04
C GLN A 448 -15.67 -20.91 -0.33
N ILE A 449 -14.93 -19.83 -0.07
CA ILE A 449 -15.34 -18.47 -0.44
C ILE A 449 -15.60 -18.41 -1.95
N HIS A 450 -14.65 -18.85 -2.78
CA HIS A 450 -14.80 -18.84 -4.23
C HIS A 450 -15.96 -19.69 -4.73
N GLU A 451 -16.19 -20.84 -4.13
CA GLU A 451 -17.33 -21.72 -4.45
C GLU A 451 -18.68 -21.03 -4.14
N ASN A 452 -18.79 -20.42 -2.96
CA ASN A 452 -20.02 -19.73 -2.56
C ASN A 452 -20.26 -18.41 -3.32
N MET A 453 -19.21 -17.69 -3.66
CA MET A 453 -19.31 -16.45 -4.48
C MET A 453 -19.63 -16.76 -5.94
N ASN A 454 -19.06 -17.80 -6.50
CA ASN A 454 -19.18 -18.21 -7.90
C ASN A 454 -19.02 -17.02 -8.89
N GLY A 455 -18.01 -16.19 -8.68
CA GLY A 455 -17.71 -15.02 -9.49
C GLY A 455 -18.70 -13.84 -9.34
N THR A 456 -19.65 -13.89 -8.42
CA THR A 456 -20.58 -12.79 -8.16
C THR A 456 -19.98 -11.80 -7.16
N LYS A 457 -20.45 -10.54 -7.22
CA LYS A 457 -20.08 -9.52 -6.24
C LYS A 457 -21.01 -9.58 -5.02
N SER A 458 -20.45 -9.26 -3.87
CA SER A 458 -21.24 -9.05 -2.66
C SER A 458 -22.10 -7.76 -2.76
N TYR A 459 -23.14 -7.70 -1.93
CA TYR A 459 -23.96 -6.50 -1.76
C TYR A 459 -23.09 -5.32 -1.31
N VAL A 460 -23.33 -4.16 -1.89
CA VAL A 460 -22.81 -2.86 -1.47
C VAL A 460 -23.96 -1.88 -1.27
N ALA A 461 -23.78 -0.91 -0.38
CA ALA A 461 -24.76 0.16 -0.18
C ALA A 461 -24.98 0.97 -1.46
N PRO A 462 -26.16 1.58 -1.66
CA PRO A 462 -26.51 2.27 -2.91
C PRO A 462 -25.86 3.66 -3.06
N PHE A 463 -24.68 3.85 -2.47
CA PHE A 463 -23.87 5.06 -2.57
C PHE A 463 -22.39 4.74 -2.43
N LYS A 464 -21.53 5.65 -2.90
CA LYS A 464 -20.08 5.52 -2.78
C LYS A 464 -19.52 6.36 -1.63
N VAL A 465 -18.42 5.87 -1.09
CA VAL A 465 -17.56 6.56 -0.13
C VAL A 465 -16.28 6.96 -0.83
N ALA A 466 -15.84 8.20 -0.67
CA ALA A 466 -14.57 8.65 -1.22
C ALA A 466 -13.54 8.91 -0.11
N VAL A 467 -12.29 8.51 -0.34
CA VAL A 467 -11.14 8.89 0.48
C VAL A 467 -10.40 10.01 -0.25
N LEU A 468 -10.29 11.17 0.41
CA LEU A 468 -9.62 12.35 -0.13
C LEU A 468 -8.19 12.44 0.38
N ASN A 469 -7.22 12.44 -0.54
CA ASN A 469 -5.80 12.69 -0.26
C ASN A 469 -5.10 13.31 -1.48
N CYS A 470 -3.80 13.60 -1.41
CA CYS A 470 -3.08 14.21 -2.53
C CYS A 470 -2.87 13.28 -3.72
N TRP A 471 -2.87 11.97 -3.52
CA TRP A 471 -2.61 10.96 -4.56
C TRP A 471 -3.87 10.52 -5.30
N GLY A 472 -5.03 10.58 -4.65
CA GLY A 472 -6.31 10.19 -5.23
C GLY A 472 -6.28 8.81 -5.90
N GLY A 473 -6.87 8.72 -7.09
CA GLY A 473 -6.97 7.47 -7.84
C GLY A 473 -5.65 6.87 -8.32
N LEU A 474 -4.53 7.63 -8.30
CA LEU A 474 -3.22 7.13 -8.71
C LEU A 474 -2.67 6.08 -7.72
N ARG A 475 -2.93 6.26 -6.43
CA ARG A 475 -2.40 5.40 -5.35
C ARG A 475 -3.50 4.99 -4.40
N LYS A 476 -4.35 4.06 -4.83
CA LYS A 476 -5.47 3.54 -4.03
C LYS A 476 -4.97 2.62 -2.92
N TRP A 477 -5.69 2.63 -1.80
CA TRP A 477 -5.44 1.75 -0.65
C TRP A 477 -4.06 1.91 -0.02
N MET A 478 -3.35 2.99 -0.31
CA MET A 478 -2.01 3.19 0.19
C MET A 478 -2.03 4.01 1.47
N SER A 479 -1.66 3.41 2.59
CA SER A 479 -1.35 4.08 3.85
C SER A 479 0.16 4.18 4.07
N ASN A 480 0.91 3.23 3.53
CA ASN A 480 2.36 3.24 3.39
C ASN A 480 2.77 2.43 2.15
N GLN A 481 4.02 2.50 1.73
CA GLN A 481 4.52 1.83 0.54
C GLN A 481 4.92 0.38 0.79
N VAL A 482 5.19 0.03 2.03
CA VAL A 482 5.65 -1.28 2.44
C VAL A 482 4.79 -1.78 3.57
N HIS A 483 4.12 -2.88 3.37
CA HIS A 483 3.20 -3.46 4.37
C HIS A 483 3.88 -3.81 5.71
N HIS A 484 5.21 -3.86 5.77
CA HIS A 484 5.97 -3.99 7.03
C HIS A 484 6.16 -2.67 7.77
N ALA A 485 5.95 -1.52 7.14
CA ALA A 485 6.27 -0.21 7.68
C ALA A 485 5.05 0.49 8.33
N ILE A 486 4.13 -0.28 8.88
CA ILE A 486 2.92 0.23 9.56
C ILE A 486 3.19 0.89 10.91
N TRP A 487 4.43 0.85 11.40
CA TRP A 487 4.86 1.54 12.62
C TRP A 487 5.03 3.06 12.44
N HIS A 488 4.92 3.59 11.22
CA HIS A 488 4.94 5.02 11.01
C HIS A 488 3.68 5.66 11.59
N ARG A 489 3.87 6.55 12.55
CA ARG A 489 2.80 7.21 13.27
C ARG A 489 1.86 7.98 12.34
N GLU A 490 2.43 8.64 11.35
CA GLU A 490 1.71 9.48 10.37
C GLU A 490 0.72 8.69 9.51
N THR A 491 0.87 7.38 9.43
CA THR A 491 -0.07 6.51 8.70
C THR A 491 -1.10 5.83 9.59
N TYR A 492 -0.97 5.93 10.91
CA TYR A 492 -1.72 5.09 11.83
C TYR A 492 -3.24 5.21 11.68
N SER A 493 -3.77 6.43 11.68
CA SER A 493 -5.21 6.64 11.46
C SER A 493 -5.62 6.37 10.02
N ALA A 494 -4.76 6.66 9.03
CA ALA A 494 -5.03 6.34 7.63
C ALA A 494 -5.11 4.83 7.41
N GLU A 495 -4.18 4.05 7.98
CA GLU A 495 -4.23 2.58 7.96
C GLU A 495 -5.51 2.07 8.64
N GLY A 496 -5.86 2.60 9.81
CA GLY A 496 -7.07 2.21 10.55
C GLY A 496 -8.35 2.41 9.74
N VAL A 497 -8.52 3.58 9.13
CA VAL A 497 -9.67 3.90 8.27
C VAL A 497 -9.71 2.98 7.05
N LEU A 498 -8.59 2.81 6.35
CA LEU A 498 -8.54 1.96 5.15
C LEU A 498 -8.77 0.50 5.49
N GLU A 499 -8.22 0.00 6.61
CA GLU A 499 -8.46 -1.38 7.05
C GLU A 499 -9.94 -1.60 7.39
N CYS A 500 -10.61 -0.65 8.07
CA CYS A 500 -12.05 -0.71 8.28
C CYS A 500 -12.80 -0.77 6.94
N LEU A 501 -12.51 0.15 6.01
CA LEU A 501 -13.17 0.23 4.70
C LEU A 501 -12.96 -1.01 3.85
N SER A 502 -11.84 -1.71 3.99
CA SER A 502 -11.47 -2.86 3.15
C SER A 502 -12.52 -3.97 3.14
N GLY A 503 -13.20 -4.19 4.29
CA GLY A 503 -14.25 -5.20 4.47
C GLY A 503 -15.69 -4.64 4.47
N MET A 504 -15.87 -3.32 4.45
CA MET A 504 -17.20 -2.70 4.53
C MET A 504 -18.01 -2.81 3.24
N PRO A 505 -19.37 -2.76 3.34
CA PRO A 505 -20.25 -2.89 2.18
C PRO A 505 -20.37 -1.59 1.36
N PHE A 506 -19.24 -1.00 0.97
CA PHE A 506 -19.21 0.22 0.16
C PHE A 506 -18.33 0.07 -1.07
N ASP A 507 -18.73 0.71 -2.16
CA ASP A 507 -17.82 1.05 -3.23
C ASP A 507 -16.96 2.23 -2.78
N VAL A 508 -15.64 2.03 -2.68
CA VAL A 508 -14.69 3.04 -2.21
C VAL A 508 -13.96 3.64 -3.40
N GLU A 509 -14.04 4.96 -3.53
CA GLU A 509 -13.29 5.75 -4.50
C GLU A 509 -12.14 6.49 -3.80
N PHE A 510 -11.11 6.81 -4.55
CA PHE A 510 -10.00 7.65 -4.08
C PHE A 510 -9.96 8.89 -4.96
N ILE A 511 -10.06 10.06 -4.34
CA ILE A 511 -10.10 11.33 -5.05
C ILE A 511 -8.98 12.24 -4.56
N SER A 512 -8.41 13.02 -5.50
CA SER A 512 -7.43 14.05 -5.19
C SER A 512 -8.09 15.42 -5.01
N PHE A 513 -7.34 16.37 -4.49
CA PHE A 513 -7.79 17.77 -4.42
C PHE A 513 -8.07 18.36 -5.79
N ASP A 514 -7.32 17.94 -6.83
CA ASP A 514 -7.59 18.35 -8.21
C ASP A 514 -8.90 17.76 -8.75
N ASP A 515 -9.32 16.59 -8.27
CA ASP A 515 -10.63 16.02 -8.63
C ASP A 515 -11.77 16.78 -7.94
N VAL A 516 -11.60 17.17 -6.67
CA VAL A 516 -12.57 18.03 -5.96
C VAL A 516 -12.82 19.34 -6.72
N LYS A 517 -11.76 19.99 -7.23
CA LYS A 517 -11.90 21.21 -8.05
C LYS A 517 -12.70 21.01 -9.34
N LYS A 518 -12.70 19.82 -9.91
CA LYS A 518 -13.50 19.47 -11.09
C LYS A 518 -14.97 19.18 -10.75
N GLY A 519 -15.30 19.03 -9.49
CA GLY A 519 -16.62 18.70 -8.98
C GLY A 519 -16.73 17.25 -8.48
N ILE A 520 -17.52 17.06 -7.43
CA ILE A 520 -17.72 15.75 -6.79
C ILE A 520 -18.78 14.95 -7.56
N PRO A 521 -18.49 13.68 -7.94
CA PRO A 521 -19.47 12.80 -8.57
C PRO A 521 -20.72 12.60 -7.72
N LYS A 522 -21.91 12.60 -8.35
CA LYS A 522 -23.22 12.55 -7.65
C LYS A 522 -23.48 11.24 -6.88
N ASP A 523 -22.79 10.17 -7.22
CA ASP A 523 -22.89 8.87 -6.56
C ASP A 523 -22.03 8.78 -5.29
N ILE A 524 -21.11 9.72 -5.07
CA ILE A 524 -20.38 9.89 -3.81
C ILE A 524 -21.31 10.61 -2.82
N ARG A 525 -21.56 9.97 -1.67
CA ARG A 525 -22.37 10.54 -0.60
C ARG A 525 -21.55 10.94 0.62
N VAL A 526 -20.40 10.30 0.84
CA VAL A 526 -19.53 10.57 1.98
C VAL A 526 -18.08 10.72 1.49
N ILE A 527 -17.40 11.75 1.99
CA ILE A 527 -15.98 11.96 1.78
C ILE A 527 -15.27 11.82 3.12
N ILE A 528 -14.17 11.06 3.15
CA ILE A 528 -13.33 10.87 4.33
C ILE A 528 -11.97 11.52 4.05
N ASN A 529 -11.51 12.40 4.94
CA ASN A 529 -10.15 12.91 4.95
C ASN A 529 -9.47 12.52 6.26
N VAL A 530 -8.32 11.89 6.18
CA VAL A 530 -7.63 11.29 7.33
C VAL A 530 -6.15 11.50 7.26
N GLY A 531 -5.51 11.72 8.41
CA GLY A 531 -4.05 11.77 8.55
C GLY A 531 -3.58 12.95 9.40
N ASP A 532 -2.26 13.03 9.60
CA ASP A 532 -1.63 14.10 10.34
C ASP A 532 -1.49 15.37 9.47
N ALA A 533 -1.47 16.52 10.13
CA ALA A 533 -1.29 17.80 9.45
C ALA A 533 0.00 17.82 8.62
N TYR A 534 -0.04 18.61 7.54
CA TYR A 534 1.10 18.80 6.63
C TYR A 534 1.58 17.58 5.88
N THR A 535 0.80 16.50 5.86
CA THR A 535 1.08 15.29 5.08
C THR A 535 0.23 15.22 3.81
N SER A 536 0.64 14.38 2.87
CA SER A 536 -0.14 14.08 1.66
C SER A 536 -1.47 13.39 1.96
N PHE A 537 -1.61 12.80 3.13
CA PHE A 537 -2.84 12.14 3.57
C PHE A 537 -3.91 13.16 3.93
N SER A 538 -3.61 14.12 4.81
CA SER A 538 -4.55 15.18 5.18
C SER A 538 -4.66 16.28 4.14
N GLY A 539 -3.59 16.57 3.36
CA GLY A 539 -3.64 17.48 2.22
C GLY A 539 -2.81 18.75 2.32
N ALA A 540 -2.33 19.13 3.51
CA ALA A 540 -1.49 20.30 3.76
C ALA A 540 -2.00 21.59 3.05
N GLU A 541 -1.14 22.27 2.26
CA GLU A 541 -1.45 23.54 1.58
C GLU A 541 -2.61 23.46 0.56
N ASN A 542 -3.07 22.28 0.17
CA ASN A 542 -4.26 22.19 -0.67
C ASN A 542 -5.51 22.79 0.00
N TRP A 543 -5.52 22.91 1.32
CA TRP A 543 -6.64 23.47 2.09
C TRP A 543 -6.71 25.00 2.06
N ILE A 544 -5.73 25.71 1.50
CA ILE A 544 -5.83 27.16 1.24
C ILE A 544 -6.43 27.49 -0.13
N ASP A 545 -6.68 26.47 -0.96
CA ASP A 545 -7.32 26.64 -2.26
C ASP A 545 -8.83 26.88 -2.06
N GLU A 546 -9.31 28.07 -2.45
CA GLU A 546 -10.71 28.47 -2.32
C GLU A 546 -11.65 27.47 -3.02
N ALA A 547 -11.27 26.98 -4.21
CA ALA A 547 -12.11 26.07 -4.97
C ALA A 547 -12.31 24.73 -4.25
N VAL A 548 -11.30 24.23 -3.54
CA VAL A 548 -11.40 23.00 -2.74
C VAL A 548 -12.38 23.19 -1.60
N VAL A 549 -12.15 24.22 -0.78
CA VAL A 549 -12.92 24.45 0.46
C VAL A 549 -14.38 24.76 0.14
N THR A 550 -14.64 25.60 -0.87
CA THR A 550 -16.02 25.95 -1.24
C THR A 550 -16.77 24.80 -1.87
N THR A 551 -16.13 23.99 -2.72
CA THR A 551 -16.77 22.79 -3.30
C THR A 551 -17.17 21.77 -2.23
N LEU A 552 -16.31 21.54 -1.23
CA LEU A 552 -16.62 20.62 -0.14
C LEU A 552 -17.72 21.16 0.80
N ARG A 553 -17.71 22.46 1.12
CA ARG A 553 -18.82 23.07 1.88
C ARG A 553 -20.14 22.94 1.15
N GLN A 554 -20.17 23.26 -0.15
CA GLN A 554 -21.37 23.11 -0.95
C GLN A 554 -21.85 21.65 -1.00
N PHE A 555 -20.94 20.69 -1.17
CA PHE A 555 -21.27 19.28 -1.16
C PHE A 555 -21.99 18.86 0.13
N VAL A 556 -21.50 19.32 1.29
CA VAL A 556 -22.14 18.99 2.58
C VAL A 556 -23.43 19.77 2.76
N ASP A 557 -23.47 21.07 2.43
CA ASP A 557 -24.68 21.89 2.52
C ASP A 557 -25.87 21.31 1.71
N GLU A 558 -25.56 20.70 0.56
CA GLU A 558 -26.56 20.05 -0.31
C GLU A 558 -26.98 18.67 0.18
N GLY A 559 -26.39 18.11 1.22
CA GLY A 559 -26.77 16.85 1.88
C GLY A 559 -25.73 15.73 1.78
N GLY A 560 -24.49 16.01 1.37
CA GLY A 560 -23.38 15.09 1.48
C GLY A 560 -22.84 14.98 2.90
N GLY A 561 -22.02 13.97 3.16
CA GLY A 561 -21.33 13.76 4.43
C GLY A 561 -19.83 13.98 4.36
N PHE A 562 -19.23 14.54 5.40
CA PHE A 562 -17.79 14.69 5.50
C PHE A 562 -17.28 14.13 6.83
N ILE A 563 -16.37 13.17 6.76
CA ILE A 563 -15.75 12.55 7.95
C ILE A 563 -14.27 12.95 8.00
N GLY A 564 -13.88 13.54 9.12
CA GLY A 564 -12.50 13.89 9.41
C GLY A 564 -11.90 13.02 10.50
N VAL A 565 -10.66 12.52 10.31
CA VAL A 565 -9.97 11.67 11.28
C VAL A 565 -8.55 12.18 11.53
N GLY A 566 -8.17 12.33 12.79
CA GLY A 566 -6.87 12.85 13.19
C GLY A 566 -6.79 14.37 13.05
N GLU A 567 -6.00 14.84 12.12
CA GLU A 567 -5.87 16.26 11.75
C GLU A 567 -6.38 16.54 10.32
N PRO A 568 -7.66 16.26 10.07
CA PRO A 568 -8.25 16.45 8.75
C PRO A 568 -8.31 17.94 8.42
N THR A 569 -8.23 18.27 7.15
CA THR A 569 -8.35 19.65 6.64
C THR A 569 -7.37 20.65 7.28
N ALA A 570 -6.26 20.12 7.85
CA ALA A 570 -5.36 20.87 8.70
C ALA A 570 -4.37 21.70 7.88
N TYR A 571 -4.53 22.99 7.97
CA TYR A 571 -3.55 24.00 7.55
C TYR A 571 -3.87 25.32 8.24
N GLN A 572 -2.93 25.85 9.05
CA GLN A 572 -3.17 27.10 9.76
C GLN A 572 -3.31 28.28 8.78
N HIS A 573 -4.55 28.73 8.56
CA HIS A 573 -4.85 29.82 7.64
C HIS A 573 -6.09 30.58 8.09
N GLN A 574 -6.06 31.94 8.00
CA GLN A 574 -7.16 32.84 8.29
C GLN A 574 -7.87 32.59 9.63
N GLY A 575 -7.09 32.27 10.68
CA GLY A 575 -7.57 32.10 12.05
C GLY A 575 -8.16 30.73 12.37
N ARG A 576 -8.06 29.77 11.46
CA ARG A 576 -8.47 28.36 11.67
C ARG A 576 -7.31 27.42 11.45
N PHE A 577 -7.33 26.30 12.14
CA PHE A 577 -6.43 25.18 11.89
C PHE A 577 -7.10 24.14 10.97
N PHE A 578 -8.33 23.73 11.27
CA PHE A 578 -9.14 22.92 10.36
C PHE A 578 -9.92 23.83 9.41
N GLN A 579 -9.62 23.75 8.12
CA GLN A 579 -10.24 24.66 7.14
C GLN A 579 -11.73 24.36 6.90
N LEU A 580 -12.21 23.17 7.28
CA LEU A 580 -13.63 22.81 7.34
C LEU A 580 -14.14 22.68 8.78
N ALA A 581 -13.62 23.48 9.70
CA ALA A 581 -14.04 23.47 11.11
C ALA A 581 -15.55 23.71 11.29
N ASP A 582 -16.17 24.53 10.45
CA ASP A 582 -17.61 24.79 10.41
C ASP A 582 -18.43 23.54 9.96
N VAL A 583 -17.88 22.71 9.07
CA VAL A 583 -18.50 21.45 8.64
C VAL A 583 -18.33 20.39 9.72
N LEU A 584 -17.13 20.25 10.28
CA LEU A 584 -16.80 19.23 11.28
C LEU A 584 -17.36 19.53 12.67
N GLY A 585 -17.69 20.81 12.97
CA GLY A 585 -18.12 21.26 14.29
C GLY A 585 -16.97 21.31 15.32
N VAL A 586 -15.73 21.24 14.87
CA VAL A 586 -14.53 21.26 15.73
C VAL A 586 -13.39 22.05 15.10
N ASP A 587 -12.50 22.58 15.96
CA ASP A 587 -11.19 23.06 15.54
C ASP A 587 -10.14 22.69 16.59
N ARG A 588 -8.87 22.92 16.29
CA ARG A 588 -7.75 22.66 17.18
C ARG A 588 -7.29 23.92 17.88
N GLU A 589 -7.15 23.85 19.23
CA GLU A 589 -6.56 24.95 20.00
C GLU A 589 -5.05 25.06 19.73
N MET A 590 -4.66 26.22 19.20
CA MET A 590 -3.26 26.50 18.85
C MET A 590 -2.55 27.42 19.84
N GLY A 591 -3.20 27.73 21.00
CA GLY A 591 -2.63 28.59 22.02
C GLY A 591 -2.74 30.08 21.72
N PHE A 592 -3.64 30.51 20.82
CA PHE A 592 -3.83 31.92 20.46
C PHE A 592 -4.89 32.63 21.28
N SER A 593 -5.30 32.09 22.40
CA SER A 593 -6.23 32.71 23.35
C SER A 593 -7.61 33.05 22.76
N LEU A 594 -8.09 32.27 21.81
CA LEU A 594 -9.47 32.36 21.38
C LEU A 594 -10.39 31.96 22.54
N SER A 595 -11.42 32.77 22.81
CA SER A 595 -12.44 32.40 23.78
C SER A 595 -13.25 31.23 23.25
N THR A 596 -13.10 30.06 23.86
CA THR A 596 -13.88 28.88 23.56
C THR A 596 -14.65 28.46 24.80
N ASP A 597 -15.82 27.88 24.60
CA ASP A 597 -16.53 27.25 25.69
C ASP A 597 -15.82 25.94 26.06
N LYS A 598 -15.18 25.92 27.23
CA LYS A 598 -14.45 24.76 27.74
C LYS A 598 -15.30 23.81 28.60
N TYR A 599 -16.57 24.16 28.79
CA TYR A 599 -17.50 23.41 29.66
C TYR A 599 -18.51 22.61 28.85
N ASN A 600 -18.07 22.06 27.72
CA ASN A 600 -18.92 21.21 26.88
C ASN A 600 -19.18 19.87 27.57
N GLU A 601 -20.42 19.39 27.47
CA GLU A 601 -20.83 18.12 28.01
C GLU A 601 -20.93 17.07 26.87
N LYS A 602 -20.47 15.85 27.12
CA LYS A 602 -20.67 14.74 26.19
C LYS A 602 -22.12 14.24 26.29
N ASN A 603 -22.70 13.95 25.14
CA ASN A 603 -23.95 13.22 25.01
C ASN A 603 -23.75 11.99 24.11
N PRO A 604 -23.53 10.78 24.68
CA PRO A 604 -23.27 9.58 23.90
C PRO A 604 -24.51 8.93 23.30
N GLN A 605 -25.70 9.48 23.53
CA GLN A 605 -26.96 8.95 22.97
C GLN A 605 -27.08 9.32 21.49
N HIS A 606 -26.46 8.50 20.63
CA HIS A 606 -26.45 8.74 19.20
C HIS A 606 -26.38 7.43 18.42
N PHE A 607 -26.95 7.42 17.20
CA PHE A 607 -26.92 6.26 16.29
C PHE A 607 -25.53 5.66 16.12
N ILE A 608 -24.49 6.46 16.03
CA ILE A 608 -23.11 6.00 15.84
C ILE A 608 -22.66 5.06 16.96
N LEU A 609 -23.17 5.25 18.18
CA LEU A 609 -22.75 4.52 19.38
C LEU A 609 -23.76 3.46 19.86
N GLU A 610 -24.86 3.20 19.14
CA GLU A 610 -25.92 2.29 19.59
C GLU A 610 -25.44 0.87 19.95
N ASP A 611 -24.41 0.35 19.28
CA ASP A 611 -23.87 -1.00 19.52
C ASP A 611 -22.60 -1.02 20.39
N ILE A 612 -22.17 0.15 20.86
CA ILE A 612 -20.84 0.29 21.45
C ILE A 612 -20.96 0.19 22.97
N GLU A 613 -20.22 -0.73 23.53
CA GLU A 613 -20.13 -0.93 24.98
C GLU A 613 -18.68 -0.66 25.43
N GLY A 614 -18.53 0.07 26.55
CA GLY A 614 -17.24 0.42 27.10
C GLY A 614 -16.54 1.60 26.44
N ASP A 615 -15.23 1.70 26.64
CA ASP A 615 -14.43 2.81 26.14
C ASP A 615 -14.07 2.61 24.68
N ILE A 616 -13.99 3.73 23.93
CA ILE A 616 -13.55 3.76 22.54
C ILE A 616 -12.04 3.99 22.51
N ASP A 617 -11.33 3.17 21.75
CA ASP A 617 -9.90 3.36 21.52
C ASP A 617 -9.68 4.33 20.34
N PHE A 618 -9.20 5.53 20.65
CA PHE A 618 -8.79 6.53 19.65
C PHE A 618 -7.29 6.45 19.32
N GLY A 619 -6.55 5.48 19.90
CA GLY A 619 -5.10 5.37 19.74
C GLY A 619 -4.37 6.61 20.27
N GLU A 620 -3.30 7.01 19.61
CA GLU A 620 -2.62 8.28 19.85
C GLU A 620 -3.37 9.45 19.18
N GLY A 621 -4.65 9.61 19.53
CA GLY A 621 -5.53 10.61 18.92
C GLY A 621 -5.03 12.05 19.06
N THR A 622 -5.50 12.89 18.17
CA THR A 622 -5.21 14.33 18.20
C THR A 622 -5.77 14.98 19.45
N THR A 623 -4.97 15.74 20.14
CA THR A 623 -5.33 16.45 21.36
C THR A 623 -5.68 17.93 21.12
N ARG A 624 -6.22 18.60 22.13
CA ARG A 624 -6.59 20.02 22.09
C ARG A 624 -7.68 20.36 21.07
N ILE A 625 -8.56 19.41 20.81
CA ILE A 625 -9.73 19.61 19.96
C ILE A 625 -10.87 20.15 20.80
N TYR A 626 -11.50 21.22 20.33
CA TYR A 626 -12.69 21.80 20.94
C TYR A 626 -13.83 21.89 19.95
N ALA A 627 -15.04 21.73 20.45
CA ALA A 627 -16.26 21.88 19.64
C ALA A 627 -16.57 23.36 19.40
N GLN A 628 -17.13 23.67 18.22
CA GLN A 628 -17.55 25.02 17.85
C GLN A 628 -18.82 25.04 17.01
N GLY A 629 -19.52 26.18 17.01
CA GLY A 629 -20.79 26.35 16.30
C GLY A 629 -21.99 26.00 17.18
N ASP A 630 -23.19 25.88 16.57
CA ASP A 630 -24.46 25.76 17.31
C ASP A 630 -25.18 24.40 17.07
N HIS A 631 -24.62 23.54 16.21
CA HIS A 631 -25.30 22.32 15.75
C HIS A 631 -24.47 21.04 15.98
N TYR A 632 -23.46 21.10 16.83
CA TYR A 632 -22.65 19.95 17.17
C TYR A 632 -23.21 19.13 18.33
N GLN A 633 -22.84 17.85 18.39
CA GLN A 633 -23.00 16.98 19.54
C GLN A 633 -21.69 16.23 19.80
N ILE A 634 -21.18 16.30 21.03
CA ILE A 634 -19.97 15.59 21.43
C ILE A 634 -20.37 14.21 21.94
N LEU A 635 -19.87 13.16 21.28
CA LEU A 635 -20.16 11.76 21.62
C LEU A 635 -19.10 11.16 22.54
N ALA A 636 -17.83 11.56 22.42
CA ALA A 636 -16.74 11.11 23.29
C ALA A 636 -15.76 12.26 23.57
N MET A 637 -15.18 12.22 24.78
CA MET A 637 -14.21 13.20 25.27
C MET A 637 -13.08 12.50 26.03
N ASP A 638 -11.87 13.11 26.00
CA ASP A 638 -10.79 12.81 26.92
C ASP A 638 -10.49 14.09 27.74
N GLY A 639 -10.83 14.03 29.05
CA GLY A 639 -10.83 15.23 29.87
C GLY A 639 -11.75 16.30 29.30
N GLU A 640 -11.18 17.45 28.93
CA GLU A 640 -11.88 18.59 28.31
C GLU A 640 -11.82 18.57 26.76
N TYR A 641 -11.11 17.61 26.15
CA TYR A 641 -10.92 17.58 24.70
C TYR A 641 -11.96 16.66 24.03
N SER A 642 -12.51 17.15 22.94
CA SER A 642 -13.44 16.37 22.11
C SER A 642 -12.71 15.32 21.30
N GLN A 643 -13.21 14.06 21.33
CA GLN A 643 -12.64 12.94 20.59
C GLN A 643 -13.53 12.45 19.45
N LEU A 644 -14.84 12.47 19.66
CA LEU A 644 -15.82 12.13 18.64
C LEU A 644 -16.94 13.15 18.66
N VAL A 645 -17.13 13.84 17.53
CA VAL A 645 -18.13 14.91 17.39
C VAL A 645 -18.91 14.70 16.10
N VAL A 646 -20.19 14.94 16.15
CA VAL A 646 -21.06 15.05 14.97
C VAL A 646 -21.57 16.47 14.87
N ASN A 647 -21.79 16.94 13.64
CA ASN A 647 -22.28 18.30 13.39
C ASN A 647 -23.23 18.29 12.18
N GLN A 648 -24.26 19.10 12.23
CA GLN A 648 -25.13 19.36 11.10
C GLN A 648 -24.64 20.61 10.36
N TYR A 649 -24.43 20.49 9.04
CA TYR A 649 -24.06 21.60 8.17
C TYR A 649 -24.99 21.64 6.95
N GLY A 650 -25.84 22.65 6.87
CA GLY A 650 -26.88 22.69 5.86
C GLY A 650 -27.81 21.47 5.95
N LYS A 651 -27.89 20.69 4.86
CA LYS A 651 -28.67 19.43 4.80
C LYS A 651 -27.85 18.19 5.10
N GLY A 652 -26.54 18.31 5.21
CA GLY A 652 -25.62 17.20 5.42
C GLY A 652 -24.99 17.19 6.81
N HIS A 653 -24.02 16.30 7.00
CA HIS A 653 -23.41 16.05 8.30
C HIS A 653 -21.89 16.02 8.23
N GLY A 654 -21.25 16.61 9.23
CA GLY A 654 -19.83 16.41 9.55
C GLY A 654 -19.67 15.42 10.69
N VAL A 655 -18.62 14.62 10.65
CA VAL A 655 -18.21 13.73 11.76
C VAL A 655 -16.72 13.89 11.96
N TYR A 656 -16.29 14.05 13.19
CA TYR A 656 -14.88 14.14 13.56
C TYR A 656 -14.48 13.02 14.51
N PHE A 657 -13.34 12.41 14.25
CA PHE A 657 -12.65 11.46 15.13
C PHE A 657 -11.24 11.96 15.46
N ALA A 658 -10.85 11.95 16.73
CA ALA A 658 -9.49 12.33 17.12
C ALA A 658 -8.41 11.33 16.63
N GLY A 659 -8.79 10.09 16.39
CA GLY A 659 -7.98 9.02 15.81
C GLY A 659 -8.85 7.78 15.59
N LEU A 660 -8.39 6.84 14.75
CA LEU A 660 -9.13 5.61 14.46
C LEU A 660 -8.18 4.46 14.14
N PRO A 661 -7.56 3.83 15.15
CA PRO A 661 -6.86 2.57 14.93
C PRO A 661 -7.86 1.47 14.52
N TYR A 662 -7.40 0.48 13.78
CA TYR A 662 -8.25 -0.65 13.44
C TYR A 662 -8.58 -1.50 14.66
N SER A 663 -9.85 -1.71 14.89
CA SER A 663 -10.42 -2.76 15.72
C SER A 663 -11.83 -3.09 15.22
N PRO A 664 -12.41 -4.26 15.53
CA PRO A 664 -13.79 -4.56 15.18
C PRO A 664 -14.77 -3.49 15.69
N GLN A 665 -14.58 -2.98 16.91
CA GLN A 665 -15.37 -1.92 17.48
C GLN A 665 -15.27 -0.62 16.69
N ASN A 666 -14.04 -0.16 16.37
CA ASN A 666 -13.81 1.04 15.59
C ASN A 666 -14.35 0.89 14.15
N CYS A 667 -14.25 -0.31 13.59
CA CYS A 667 -14.87 -0.63 12.30
C CYS A 667 -16.39 -0.43 12.37
N ARG A 668 -17.07 -0.90 13.43
CA ARG A 668 -18.50 -0.70 13.65
C ARG A 668 -18.85 0.78 13.82
N ILE A 669 -18.06 1.53 14.57
CA ILE A 669 -18.28 2.98 14.76
C ILE A 669 -18.16 3.72 13.44
N LEU A 670 -17.13 3.44 12.65
CA LEU A 670 -16.93 4.07 11.34
C LEU A 670 -18.05 3.68 10.35
N LEU A 671 -18.48 2.42 10.34
CA LEU A 671 -19.61 1.97 9.52
C LEU A 671 -20.87 2.78 9.81
N ARG A 672 -21.21 2.95 11.09
CA ARG A 672 -22.35 3.77 11.52
C ARG A 672 -22.17 5.25 11.19
N ALA A 673 -20.97 5.78 11.38
CA ALA A 673 -20.65 7.17 11.03
C ALA A 673 -20.82 7.44 9.53
N ILE A 674 -20.46 6.48 8.66
CA ILE A 674 -20.67 6.60 7.21
C ILE A 674 -22.15 6.63 6.87
N TYR A 675 -22.97 5.74 7.43
CA TYR A 675 -24.41 5.74 7.18
C TYR A 675 -25.10 7.01 7.72
N TYR A 676 -24.70 7.49 8.91
CA TYR A 676 -25.16 8.76 9.46
C TYR A 676 -24.77 9.94 8.57
N ALA A 677 -23.50 10.03 8.19
CA ALA A 677 -23.03 11.12 7.33
C ALA A 677 -23.73 11.13 5.96
N ALA A 678 -24.09 9.96 5.44
CA ALA A 678 -24.88 9.82 4.21
C ALA A 678 -26.38 10.16 4.39
N GLY A 679 -26.89 10.28 5.63
CA GLY A 679 -28.32 10.40 5.92
C GLY A 679 -29.10 9.13 5.54
N MET A 680 -28.48 7.95 5.70
CA MET A 680 -29.03 6.66 5.24
C MET A 680 -28.96 5.56 6.31
N GLU A 681 -29.22 5.91 7.57
CA GLU A 681 -29.11 4.99 8.73
C GLU A 681 -30.00 3.76 8.59
N GLN A 682 -31.14 3.89 7.90
CA GLN A 682 -32.07 2.77 7.70
C GLN A 682 -31.50 1.71 6.74
N GLU A 683 -30.63 2.11 5.79
CA GLU A 683 -30.02 1.16 4.86
C GLU A 683 -29.05 0.21 5.57
N MET A 684 -28.44 0.62 6.70
CA MET A 684 -27.63 -0.26 7.53
C MET A 684 -28.39 -1.49 8.03
N LYS A 685 -29.72 -1.33 8.29
CA LYS A 685 -30.58 -2.41 8.78
C LYS A 685 -30.96 -3.44 7.72
N ARG A 686 -30.54 -3.21 6.47
CA ARG A 686 -30.81 -4.16 5.37
C ARG A 686 -30.14 -5.50 5.60
N TYR A 687 -28.87 -5.49 6.02
CA TYR A 687 -28.13 -6.68 6.44
C TYR A 687 -27.29 -6.29 7.66
N TYR A 688 -27.64 -6.86 8.79
CA TYR A 688 -27.11 -6.40 10.06
C TYR A 688 -26.85 -7.57 11.02
N VAL A 689 -25.75 -7.51 11.75
CA VAL A 689 -25.40 -8.41 12.87
C VAL A 689 -25.14 -7.60 14.12
N THR A 690 -25.60 -8.08 15.28
CA THR A 690 -25.62 -7.27 16.52
C THR A 690 -24.27 -7.16 17.21
N ASN A 691 -23.47 -8.20 17.21
CA ASN A 691 -22.19 -8.19 17.92
C ASN A 691 -21.13 -7.41 17.14
N VAL A 692 -20.40 -6.51 17.79
CA VAL A 692 -19.40 -5.63 17.16
C VAL A 692 -18.21 -6.39 16.57
N ASP A 693 -17.89 -7.56 17.12
CA ASP A 693 -16.83 -8.43 16.62
C ASP A 693 -17.22 -9.20 15.35
N THR A 694 -18.48 -9.05 14.90
CA THR A 694 -18.97 -9.80 13.76
C THR A 694 -19.31 -8.90 12.57
N GLU A 695 -19.13 -9.45 11.37
CA GLU A 695 -19.53 -8.80 10.12
C GLU A 695 -20.37 -9.74 9.26
N VAL A 696 -21.26 -9.17 8.43
CA VAL A 696 -22.08 -9.89 7.47
C VAL A 696 -21.78 -9.48 6.04
N THR A 697 -21.64 -10.45 5.17
CA THR A 697 -21.48 -10.24 3.73
C THR A 697 -22.52 -11.07 2.98
N VAL A 698 -23.21 -10.45 2.03
CA VAL A 698 -24.34 -11.08 1.32
C VAL A 698 -24.06 -11.14 -0.17
N PHE A 699 -24.19 -12.32 -0.75
CA PHE A 699 -24.12 -12.59 -2.18
C PHE A 699 -25.52 -12.87 -2.71
N GLN A 700 -26.27 -11.79 -2.99
CA GLN A 700 -27.70 -11.86 -3.35
C GLN A 700 -27.97 -12.80 -4.54
N LYS A 701 -27.14 -12.75 -5.59
CA LYS A 701 -27.28 -13.62 -6.77
C LYS A 701 -27.12 -15.10 -6.45
N MET A 702 -26.33 -15.42 -5.44
CA MET A 702 -26.06 -16.78 -4.99
C MET A 702 -26.96 -17.20 -3.84
N GLN A 703 -27.75 -16.28 -3.28
CA GLN A 703 -28.55 -16.48 -2.07
C GLN A 703 -27.70 -17.01 -0.91
N LYS A 704 -26.48 -16.46 -0.76
CA LYS A 704 -25.52 -16.85 0.27
C LYS A 704 -25.19 -15.68 1.18
N ILE A 705 -25.09 -15.98 2.46
CA ILE A 705 -24.72 -15.03 3.51
C ILE A 705 -23.52 -15.60 4.25
N ALA A 706 -22.44 -14.84 4.34
CA ALA A 706 -21.32 -15.12 5.21
C ALA A 706 -21.41 -14.26 6.47
N VAL A 707 -21.38 -14.87 7.65
CA VAL A 707 -21.23 -14.19 8.93
C VAL A 707 -19.90 -14.59 9.52
N ILE A 708 -19.05 -13.61 9.81
CA ILE A 708 -17.67 -13.84 10.28
C ILE A 708 -17.49 -13.26 11.68
N ASN A 709 -16.77 -13.99 12.52
CA ASN A 709 -16.24 -13.52 13.80
C ASN A 709 -14.79 -13.03 13.57
N ASN A 710 -14.55 -11.73 13.78
CA ASN A 710 -13.24 -11.09 13.59
C ASN A 710 -12.47 -10.96 14.92
N SER A 711 -12.82 -11.76 15.92
CA SER A 711 -12.16 -11.76 17.22
C SER A 711 -11.59 -13.13 17.60
N GLY A 712 -10.65 -13.13 18.51
CA GLY A 712 -10.07 -14.34 19.12
C GLY A 712 -10.95 -14.97 20.21
N LYS A 713 -12.25 -14.64 20.29
CA LYS A 713 -13.15 -15.11 21.31
C LYS A 713 -14.42 -15.69 20.68
N GLU A 714 -15.04 -16.68 21.36
CA GLU A 714 -16.42 -17.09 21.04
C GLU A 714 -17.37 -15.90 21.23
N CYS A 715 -18.27 -15.68 20.29
CA CYS A 715 -19.27 -14.64 20.39
C CYS A 715 -20.65 -15.09 19.93
N GLN A 716 -21.69 -14.44 20.48
CA GLN A 716 -23.07 -14.58 20.02
C GLN A 716 -23.48 -13.34 19.23
N THR A 717 -24.17 -13.54 18.12
CA THR A 717 -24.69 -12.46 17.29
C THR A 717 -26.04 -12.83 16.71
N ASP A 718 -26.91 -11.84 16.58
CA ASP A 718 -28.21 -11.99 15.92
C ASP A 718 -28.12 -11.41 14.51
N LEU A 719 -28.52 -12.17 13.51
CA LEU A 719 -28.62 -11.73 12.11
C LEU A 719 -30.00 -11.15 11.83
N TYR A 720 -30.03 -9.97 11.25
CA TYR A 720 -31.22 -9.27 10.77
C TYR A 720 -31.13 -9.03 9.26
N ILE A 721 -32.30 -9.16 8.58
CA ILE A 721 -32.44 -8.80 7.16
C ILE A 721 -33.65 -7.89 7.04
N ASN A 722 -33.49 -6.69 6.48
CA ASN A 722 -34.54 -5.66 6.36
C ASN A 722 -35.20 -5.31 7.71
N GLY A 723 -34.46 -5.41 8.81
CA GLY A 723 -34.94 -5.17 10.17
C GLY A 723 -35.63 -6.37 10.84
N ASP A 724 -35.87 -7.47 10.13
CA ASP A 724 -36.45 -8.68 10.69
C ASP A 724 -35.37 -9.61 11.25
N PHE A 725 -35.59 -10.11 12.47
CA PHE A 725 -34.72 -11.13 13.08
C PHE A 725 -34.79 -12.43 12.29
N ILE A 726 -33.62 -12.98 11.92
CA ILE A 726 -33.50 -14.21 11.14
C ILE A 726 -33.01 -15.37 12.01
N VAL A 727 -31.85 -15.24 12.65
CA VAL A 727 -31.25 -16.31 13.43
C VAL A 727 -30.24 -15.77 14.44
N ARG A 728 -30.14 -16.45 15.59
CA ARG A 728 -29.08 -16.27 16.56
C ARG A 728 -27.95 -17.27 16.28
N LEU A 729 -26.73 -16.79 16.18
CA LEU A 729 -25.53 -17.58 15.92
C LEU A 729 -24.59 -17.51 17.12
N THR A 730 -23.97 -18.64 17.44
CA THR A 730 -22.77 -18.71 18.27
C THR A 730 -21.61 -19.06 17.35
N LEU A 731 -20.58 -18.23 17.30
CA LEU A 731 -19.42 -18.36 16.43
C LEU A 731 -18.16 -18.55 17.26
N GLU A 732 -17.38 -19.56 16.92
CA GLU A 732 -16.06 -19.79 17.50
C GLU A 732 -15.07 -18.66 17.13
N PRO A 733 -13.92 -18.55 17.83
CA PRO A 733 -12.87 -17.60 17.49
C PRO A 733 -12.49 -17.67 16.01
N GLY A 734 -12.57 -16.57 15.29
CA GLY A 734 -12.24 -16.51 13.89
C GLY A 734 -13.14 -17.33 12.94
N GLU A 735 -14.27 -17.85 13.37
CA GLU A 735 -15.17 -18.64 12.52
C GLU A 735 -15.85 -17.81 11.43
N MET A 736 -15.94 -18.40 10.22
CA MET A 736 -16.82 -17.92 9.14
C MET A 736 -17.92 -18.94 8.91
N ARG A 737 -19.18 -18.50 9.03
CA ARG A 737 -20.35 -19.36 8.83
C ARG A 737 -21.15 -18.92 7.62
N TRP A 738 -21.44 -19.88 6.74
CA TRP A 738 -22.26 -19.68 5.56
C TRP A 738 -23.71 -20.07 5.81
N LEU A 739 -24.62 -19.22 5.41
CA LEU A 739 -26.09 -19.44 5.46
C LEU A 739 -26.66 -19.30 4.05
N ASN A 740 -27.82 -19.92 3.83
CA ASN A 740 -28.61 -19.70 2.62
C ASN A 740 -29.62 -18.58 2.89
N GLU A 741 -29.72 -17.60 2.00
CA GLU A 741 -30.80 -16.62 1.98
C GLU A 741 -32.01 -17.28 1.35
N THR A 742 -32.92 -17.81 2.15
CA THR A 742 -34.24 -18.27 1.65
C THR A 742 -35.14 -17.07 1.48
N MET A 743 -35.54 -16.74 0.23
CA MET A 743 -36.56 -15.75 -0.05
C MET A 743 -37.93 -16.21 0.40
#